data_2dba6dc9b5bc4504fc4d8d39bd92f573
#
_entry.id   2dba6dc9b5bc4504fc4d8d39bd92f573
#
_cell.length_a   1.000
_cell.length_b   1.000
_cell.length_c   1.000
_cell.angle_alpha   90.00
_cell.angle_beta   90.00
_cell.angle_gamma   90.00
#
_symmetry.space_group_name_H-M   'P 1'
#
loop_
_entity.id
_entity.type
_entity.pdbx_description
1 polymer ?
#
loop_
_entity_poly.entity_id
_entity_poly.type
_entity_poly.pdbx_seq_one_letter_code
_entity_poly.pdbx_strand_id
1 'polypeptide(L)'
;MQRALSSRARATALSSAASRYRAGAGLGQQLRFAHKELKFGVEGRAALLAGVETLAKAVATTLGPKGRNVLIESSFGSPKITKDGVTVAKAVSLKDKFENLGARLLQDVASKTNDVAGDGTTTATVLARAIFSETVKNVAAGCNPMDLRRGIQAAVDSVVEYLHKHKRDITTSAEIAQVATISANGDHHVGQMIANAMEKVGKEGVITVKEGKTMQDELEVTEGMRFDRGFVSPYFITDTKAQKVEFENPLILLSEKKISAVQDIIPALEISTQTRRPLVIIAEDIDGEALAVCILNKLRGQLQVAAVKAPGFGDNRKSILGDIGVLTKGTVFTDELDIKLEKATIDMLGSTGSITITKEDTIILNGEGSKDAISQRCEQIRGVAADPTTSEYEKEKLQERLAKLSGGVAVIKVGGSSEVEVGEKKDRFVDALNATRAAVEEGILPGGGTALIKASAQALGDVKAANFDQRLGVNIVKNAITRPARTIIENAGLEGSVVIGKLTDEHAADFNRGFDSAKGEYVDMIESGILDPLKVVRTGLIDASGVASLLGTTEVAIVESPDEKGPAGPPMGGMGGMGGMGMIATVSQECITAYNDLKLSKKYKYIIFKLSDDFKEIVIEEASDDKDWDNFREKLIKSTTKNKSGVVGKGCRYAVYDFEYSLATGDGVRNKITFIAWSPDDAGVQPKMIYASSKEALKRSLTGIATELQANDADDIEHDTIVKTVSKGLAG
;
A
#
# COMPACT_ATOMS: atom_id res chain seq x y z
N MET A 1 -50.82 51.89 -42.44
CA MET A 1 -50.76 50.65 -43.22
C MET A 1 -49.27 50.13 -43.45
N GLN A 2 -48.26 50.85 -43.01
CA GLN A 2 -46.81 50.45 -43.18
C GLN A 2 -46.17 49.76 -41.95
N ARG A 3 -46.86 49.64 -40.83
CA ARG A 3 -46.32 48.92 -39.62
C ARG A 3 -46.72 47.45 -39.51
N ALA A 4 -47.61 46.95 -40.36
CA ALA A 4 -48.13 45.57 -40.32
C ALA A 4 -47.33 44.62 -41.27
N LEU A 5 -46.50 45.14 -42.20
CA LEU A 5 -45.73 44.34 -43.13
C LEU A 5 -44.32 44.00 -42.64
N SER A 6 -43.79 44.70 -41.64
CA SER A 6 -42.47 44.40 -41.03
C SER A 6 -42.48 43.29 -40.00
N SER A 7 -43.65 42.95 -39.40
CA SER A 7 -43.76 41.88 -38.41
C SER A 7 -43.88 40.48 -39.02
N ARG A 8 -44.46 40.37 -40.23
CA ARG A 8 -44.56 39.06 -40.93
C ARG A 8 -43.26 38.60 -41.59
N ALA A 9 -42.41 39.52 -42.05
CA ALA A 9 -41.11 39.16 -42.62
C ALA A 9 -40.11 38.73 -41.54
N ARG A 10 -40.22 39.23 -40.30
CA ARG A 10 -39.39 38.77 -39.16
C ARG A 10 -39.81 37.41 -38.59
N ALA A 11 -41.10 37.09 -38.66
CA ALA A 11 -41.59 35.80 -38.17
C ALA A 11 -41.23 34.64 -39.10
N THR A 12 -41.18 34.84 -40.41
CA THR A 12 -40.74 33.82 -41.39
C THR A 12 -39.24 33.61 -41.41
N ALA A 13 -38.43 34.63 -41.12
CA ALA A 13 -36.97 34.48 -41.01
C ALA A 13 -36.52 33.73 -39.75
N LEU A 14 -37.27 33.87 -38.65
CA LEU A 14 -37.02 33.11 -37.38
C LEU A 14 -37.48 31.66 -37.43
N SER A 15 -38.51 31.33 -38.24
CA SER A 15 -38.94 29.93 -38.40
C SER A 15 -38.01 29.12 -39.32
N SER A 16 -37.34 29.74 -40.30
CA SER A 16 -36.35 29.09 -41.19
C SER A 16 -34.99 28.91 -40.52
N ALA A 17 -34.63 29.76 -39.53
CA ALA A 17 -33.42 29.59 -38.74
C ALA A 17 -33.57 28.49 -37.67
N ALA A 18 -34.76 28.36 -37.04
CA ALA A 18 -35.06 27.30 -36.10
C ALA A 18 -35.12 25.91 -36.74
N SER A 19 -35.52 25.81 -38.01
CA SER A 19 -35.55 24.53 -38.75
C SER A 19 -34.15 24.07 -39.21
N ARG A 20 -33.19 25.00 -39.43
CA ARG A 20 -31.80 24.63 -39.74
C ARG A 20 -30.96 24.27 -38.52
N TYR A 21 -31.34 24.68 -37.30
CA TYR A 21 -30.68 24.30 -36.09
C TYR A 21 -31.14 22.93 -35.53
N ARG A 22 -32.26 22.36 -36.01
CA ARG A 22 -32.76 21.05 -35.61
C ARG A 22 -32.20 19.87 -36.43
N ALA A 23 -31.53 20.12 -37.56
CA ALA A 23 -30.93 19.07 -38.38
C ALA A 23 -29.42 18.82 -38.08
N GLY A 24 -28.82 19.60 -37.12
CA GLY A 24 -27.45 19.45 -36.70
C GLY A 24 -27.25 18.89 -35.29
N ALA A 25 -28.34 18.52 -34.58
CA ALA A 25 -28.29 18.03 -33.19
C ALA A 25 -28.30 16.50 -33.09
N GLY A 26 -27.67 15.81 -34.03
CA GLY A 26 -27.68 14.35 -34.12
C GLY A 26 -26.30 13.70 -34.18
N LEU A 27 -25.27 14.24 -33.51
CA LEU A 27 -23.99 13.55 -33.30
C LEU A 27 -23.25 14.18 -32.12
N GLY A 28 -23.98 14.34 -30.97
CA GLY A 28 -23.34 14.43 -29.69
C GLY A 28 -22.85 13.03 -29.33
N GLN A 29 -21.55 12.76 -29.42
CA GLN A 29 -20.95 11.69 -28.67
C GLN A 29 -21.46 11.81 -27.22
N GLN A 30 -22.36 10.93 -26.80
CA GLN A 30 -22.59 10.69 -25.38
C GLN A 30 -21.28 10.12 -24.85
N LEU A 31 -20.38 11.00 -24.41
CA LEU A 31 -19.40 10.60 -23.41
C LEU A 31 -20.20 10.03 -22.24
N ARG A 32 -20.20 8.71 -22.10
CA ARG A 32 -20.70 8.04 -20.91
C ARG A 32 -19.76 8.41 -19.78
N PHE A 33 -19.98 9.56 -19.17
CA PHE A 33 -19.48 9.80 -17.84
C PHE A 33 -20.20 8.82 -16.94
N ALA A 34 -19.47 8.08 -16.11
CA ALA A 34 -20.08 7.31 -15.04
C ALA A 34 -21.01 8.26 -14.28
N HIS A 35 -22.29 7.94 -14.26
CA HIS A 35 -23.27 8.76 -13.56
C HIS A 35 -22.90 8.76 -12.06
N LYS A 36 -22.98 9.92 -11.43
CA LYS A 36 -22.76 10.06 -9.99
C LYS A 36 -24.11 10.25 -9.30
N GLU A 37 -24.25 9.57 -8.20
CA GLU A 37 -25.40 9.70 -7.30
C GLU A 37 -25.02 10.66 -6.16
N LEU A 38 -25.95 11.56 -5.81
CA LEU A 38 -25.75 12.58 -4.79
C LEU A 38 -26.78 12.43 -3.70
N LYS A 39 -26.34 12.52 -2.44
CA LYS A 39 -27.22 12.68 -1.28
C LYS A 39 -26.86 13.96 -0.52
N PHE A 40 -27.88 14.71 -0.14
CA PHE A 40 -27.71 16.03 0.49
C PHE A 40 -28.13 16.00 1.96
N GLY A 41 -27.60 16.94 2.73
CA GLY A 41 -28.03 17.29 4.06
C GLY A 41 -28.12 16.11 5.02
N VAL A 42 -29.27 15.97 5.67
CA VAL A 42 -29.49 14.94 6.70
C VAL A 42 -29.43 13.53 6.15
N GLU A 43 -29.92 13.28 4.94
CA GLU A 43 -29.93 11.96 4.32
C GLU A 43 -28.51 11.49 4.01
N GLY A 44 -27.67 12.37 3.46
CA GLY A 44 -26.27 12.06 3.19
C GLY A 44 -25.50 11.75 4.47
N ARG A 45 -25.64 12.60 5.50
CA ARG A 45 -25.00 12.38 6.81
C ARG A 45 -25.48 11.11 7.51
N ALA A 46 -26.79 10.78 7.42
CA ALA A 46 -27.33 9.57 8.02
C ALA A 46 -26.75 8.29 7.37
N ALA A 47 -26.61 8.28 6.04
CA ALA A 47 -26.01 7.15 5.32
C ALA A 47 -24.52 6.99 5.67
N LEU A 48 -23.76 8.09 5.72
CA LEU A 48 -22.36 8.07 6.16
C LEU A 48 -22.25 7.54 7.60
N LEU A 49 -23.13 7.99 8.51
CA LEU A 49 -23.13 7.54 9.91
C LEU A 49 -23.45 6.05 10.03
N ALA A 50 -24.36 5.50 9.23
CA ALA A 50 -24.68 4.08 9.24
C ALA A 50 -23.43 3.23 8.88
N GLY A 51 -22.66 3.66 7.90
CA GLY A 51 -21.39 3.02 7.55
C GLY A 51 -20.35 3.10 8.66
N VAL A 52 -20.17 4.27 9.26
CA VAL A 52 -19.29 4.49 10.42
C VAL A 52 -19.70 3.59 11.60
N GLU A 53 -21.00 3.52 11.93
CA GLU A 53 -21.54 2.69 13.00
C GLU A 53 -21.26 1.20 12.77
N THR A 54 -21.46 0.73 11.54
CA THR A 54 -21.29 -0.69 11.18
C THR A 54 -19.84 -1.10 11.33
N LEU A 55 -18.90 -0.32 10.80
CA LEU A 55 -17.47 -0.60 10.92
C LEU A 55 -17.01 -0.49 12.39
N ALA A 56 -17.38 0.59 13.07
CA ALA A 56 -16.97 0.82 14.44
C ALA A 56 -17.47 -0.28 15.40
N LYS A 57 -18.67 -0.84 15.19
CA LYS A 57 -19.16 -1.98 15.96
C LYS A 57 -18.30 -3.21 15.80
N ALA A 58 -17.85 -3.52 14.56
CA ALA A 58 -16.97 -4.65 14.31
C ALA A 58 -15.61 -4.47 15.01
N VAL A 59 -14.99 -3.28 14.87
CA VAL A 59 -13.68 -2.98 15.47
C VAL A 59 -13.76 -2.88 17.00
N ALA A 60 -14.78 -2.24 17.57
CA ALA A 60 -14.92 -2.03 19.00
C ALA A 60 -14.99 -3.33 19.83
N THR A 61 -15.41 -4.45 19.23
CA THR A 61 -15.45 -5.75 19.92
C THR A 61 -14.08 -6.27 20.33
N THR A 62 -13.00 -5.78 19.72
CA THR A 62 -11.62 -6.20 19.99
C THR A 62 -10.99 -5.44 21.15
N LEU A 63 -11.60 -4.33 21.63
CA LEU A 63 -11.01 -3.39 22.58
C LEU A 63 -10.95 -3.93 24.00
N GLY A 64 -9.78 -3.79 24.62
CA GLY A 64 -9.57 -4.05 26.05
C GLY A 64 -9.22 -5.50 26.39
N PRO A 65 -8.97 -5.81 27.68
CA PRO A 65 -8.46 -7.11 28.12
C PRO A 65 -9.44 -8.28 27.89
N LYS A 66 -10.73 -8.00 27.83
CA LYS A 66 -11.78 -8.97 27.49
C LYS A 66 -12.32 -8.77 26.06
N GLY A 67 -11.58 -8.07 25.22
CA GLY A 67 -11.85 -7.96 23.79
C GLY A 67 -11.80 -9.32 23.07
N ARG A 68 -12.64 -9.48 22.03
CA ARG A 68 -12.81 -10.76 21.33
C ARG A 68 -12.17 -10.70 19.94
N ASN A 69 -11.77 -11.86 19.44
CA ASN A 69 -11.24 -12.01 18.10
C ASN A 69 -12.34 -11.80 17.04
N VAL A 70 -11.92 -11.28 15.89
CA VAL A 70 -12.72 -11.18 14.68
C VAL A 70 -12.20 -12.18 13.67
N LEU A 71 -13.11 -12.92 13.04
CA LEU A 71 -12.82 -13.87 11.97
C LEU A 71 -13.04 -13.19 10.62
N ILE A 72 -12.02 -13.17 9.78
CA ILE A 72 -12.05 -12.55 8.45
C ILE A 72 -11.87 -13.63 7.41
N GLU A 73 -12.84 -13.72 6.48
CA GLU A 73 -12.74 -14.61 5.31
C GLU A 73 -11.62 -14.13 4.37
N SER A 74 -10.78 -15.07 3.93
CA SER A 74 -9.79 -14.81 2.88
C SER A 74 -10.25 -15.42 1.57
N SER A 75 -10.17 -14.66 0.48
CA SER A 75 -10.51 -15.16 -0.87
C SER A 75 -9.56 -16.28 -1.33
N PHE A 76 -8.34 -16.33 -0.77
CA PHE A 76 -7.33 -17.35 -1.06
C PHE A 76 -6.61 -17.68 0.27
N GLY A 77 -6.58 -18.93 0.66
CA GLY A 77 -5.93 -19.41 1.87
C GLY A 77 -6.86 -19.56 3.08
N SER A 78 -6.28 -19.73 4.26
CA SER A 78 -7.01 -19.91 5.52
C SER A 78 -7.66 -18.61 5.99
N PRO A 79 -8.81 -18.66 6.68
CA PRO A 79 -9.40 -17.48 7.33
C PRO A 79 -8.42 -16.83 8.32
N LYS A 80 -8.40 -15.51 8.39
CA LYS A 80 -7.56 -14.76 9.35
C LYS A 80 -8.35 -14.53 10.64
N ILE A 81 -7.76 -14.88 11.78
CA ILE A 81 -8.25 -14.54 13.12
C ILE A 81 -7.37 -13.41 13.64
N THR A 82 -7.97 -12.32 14.09
CA THR A 82 -7.20 -11.16 14.57
C THR A 82 -7.97 -10.33 15.59
N LYS A 83 -7.23 -9.60 16.43
CA LYS A 83 -7.74 -8.51 17.30
C LYS A 83 -7.28 -7.13 16.81
N ASP A 84 -6.38 -7.08 15.81
CA ASP A 84 -5.88 -5.82 15.28
C ASP A 84 -7.00 -5.01 14.63
N GLY A 85 -7.19 -3.79 15.15
CA GLY A 85 -8.27 -2.90 14.71
C GLY A 85 -8.12 -2.43 13.27
N VAL A 86 -6.91 -2.16 12.78
CA VAL A 86 -6.70 -1.71 11.38
C VAL A 86 -6.96 -2.84 10.38
N THR A 87 -6.58 -4.07 10.70
CA THR A 87 -6.86 -5.25 9.87
C THR A 87 -8.37 -5.50 9.78
N VAL A 88 -9.08 -5.43 10.92
CA VAL A 88 -10.55 -5.56 10.95
C VAL A 88 -11.21 -4.43 10.15
N ALA A 89 -10.76 -3.18 10.35
CA ALA A 89 -11.31 -2.04 9.63
C ALA A 89 -11.16 -2.19 8.12
N LYS A 90 -9.98 -2.55 7.62
CA LYS A 90 -9.70 -2.75 6.19
C LYS A 90 -10.51 -3.89 5.55
N ALA A 91 -10.92 -4.88 6.33
CA ALA A 91 -11.70 -6.01 5.85
C ALA A 91 -13.19 -5.68 5.63
N VAL A 92 -13.70 -4.61 6.26
CA VAL A 92 -15.12 -4.22 6.16
C VAL A 92 -15.38 -3.50 4.85
N SER A 93 -16.27 -4.06 4.01
CA SER A 93 -16.77 -3.44 2.79
C SER A 93 -18.30 -3.55 2.75
N LEU A 94 -18.98 -2.42 2.52
CA LEU A 94 -20.43 -2.34 2.55
C LEU A 94 -21.02 -2.26 1.13
N LYS A 95 -22.21 -2.81 0.95
CA LYS A 95 -22.89 -2.85 -0.36
C LYS A 95 -23.39 -1.47 -0.79
N ASP A 96 -23.97 -0.71 0.14
CA ASP A 96 -24.37 0.67 -0.13
C ASP A 96 -23.14 1.56 -0.26
N LYS A 97 -23.04 2.30 -1.35
CA LYS A 97 -21.84 3.10 -1.66
C LYS A 97 -21.68 4.31 -0.73
N PHE A 98 -22.79 4.88 -0.24
CA PHE A 98 -22.75 6.00 0.72
C PHE A 98 -22.34 5.52 2.11
N GLU A 99 -22.89 4.40 2.56
CA GLU A 99 -22.45 3.76 3.82
C GLU A 99 -20.98 3.36 3.73
N ASN A 100 -20.57 2.77 2.59
CA ASN A 100 -19.18 2.36 2.36
C ASN A 100 -18.22 3.56 2.33
N LEU A 101 -18.66 4.74 1.86
CA LEU A 101 -17.88 5.97 1.92
C LEU A 101 -17.61 6.38 3.38
N GLY A 102 -18.62 6.31 4.26
CA GLY A 102 -18.47 6.55 5.69
C GLY A 102 -17.52 5.54 6.35
N ALA A 103 -17.66 4.25 6.02
CA ALA A 103 -16.76 3.20 6.50
C ALA A 103 -15.30 3.43 6.07
N ARG A 104 -15.05 3.77 4.79
CA ARG A 104 -13.71 4.07 4.28
C ARG A 104 -13.02 5.21 5.00
N LEU A 105 -13.72 6.30 5.27
CA LEU A 105 -13.17 7.43 6.02
C LEU A 105 -12.76 7.02 7.46
N LEU A 106 -13.48 6.09 8.05
CA LEU A 106 -13.10 5.54 9.35
C LEU A 106 -11.93 4.56 9.25
N GLN A 107 -11.81 3.81 8.14
CA GLN A 107 -10.60 3.02 7.82
C GLN A 107 -9.36 3.91 7.70
N ASP A 108 -9.50 5.09 7.10
CA ASP A 108 -8.41 6.06 6.96
C ASP A 108 -7.94 6.57 8.32
N VAL A 109 -8.85 6.78 9.29
CA VAL A 109 -8.47 7.11 10.69
C VAL A 109 -7.62 6.00 11.28
N ALA A 110 -8.08 4.74 11.22
CA ALA A 110 -7.35 3.60 11.77
C ALA A 110 -5.97 3.44 11.10
N SER A 111 -5.91 3.58 9.77
CA SER A 111 -4.66 3.47 9.01
C SER A 111 -3.67 4.57 9.39
N LYS A 112 -4.13 5.82 9.46
CA LYS A 112 -3.28 6.97 9.80
C LYS A 112 -2.73 6.88 11.23
N THR A 113 -3.56 6.45 12.20
CA THR A 113 -3.11 6.22 13.57
C THR A 113 -2.06 5.10 13.60
N ASN A 114 -2.25 4.02 12.82
CA ASN A 114 -1.28 2.96 12.69
C ASN A 114 0.05 3.45 12.11
N ASP A 115 0.02 4.28 11.07
CA ASP A 115 1.23 4.79 10.40
C ASP A 115 2.05 5.69 11.31
N VAL A 116 1.42 6.45 12.23
CA VAL A 116 2.10 7.42 13.12
C VAL A 116 2.50 6.81 14.45
N ALA A 117 1.61 6.02 15.08
CA ALA A 117 1.80 5.49 16.43
C ALA A 117 2.01 3.96 16.46
N GLY A 118 1.60 3.25 15.41
CA GLY A 118 1.73 1.80 15.28
C GLY A 118 0.83 0.98 16.20
N ASP A 119 -0.01 1.64 17.01
CA ASP A 119 -0.99 1.04 17.93
C ASP A 119 -2.16 2.02 18.15
N GLY A 120 -3.20 1.61 18.90
CA GLY A 120 -4.35 2.45 19.25
C GLY A 120 -5.40 2.62 18.16
N THR A 121 -5.35 1.84 17.08
CA THR A 121 -6.25 1.91 15.93
C THR A 121 -7.73 1.70 16.30
N THR A 122 -7.99 0.79 17.22
CA THR A 122 -9.33 0.52 17.79
C THR A 122 -9.85 1.71 18.59
N THR A 123 -9.02 2.29 19.44
CA THR A 123 -9.36 3.48 20.24
C THR A 123 -9.69 4.68 19.35
N ALA A 124 -8.87 4.94 18.33
CA ALA A 124 -9.11 6.01 17.36
C ALA A 124 -10.44 5.83 16.60
N THR A 125 -10.74 4.60 16.20
CA THR A 125 -12.00 4.25 15.54
C THR A 125 -13.22 4.52 16.44
N VAL A 126 -13.15 4.13 17.72
CA VAL A 126 -14.22 4.38 18.71
C VAL A 126 -14.40 5.87 18.97
N LEU A 127 -13.30 6.62 19.09
CA LEU A 127 -13.33 8.08 19.27
C LEU A 127 -13.97 8.78 18.05
N ALA A 128 -13.54 8.45 16.83
CA ALA A 128 -14.07 9.06 15.61
C ALA A 128 -15.57 8.80 15.45
N ARG A 129 -16.02 7.56 15.69
CA ARG A 129 -17.44 7.24 15.74
C ARG A 129 -18.18 8.11 16.75
N ALA A 130 -17.66 8.22 17.98
CA ALA A 130 -18.31 8.96 19.04
C ALA A 130 -18.45 10.44 18.72
N ILE A 131 -17.36 11.07 18.24
CA ILE A 131 -17.34 12.49 17.85
C ILE A 131 -18.31 12.71 16.69
N PHE A 132 -18.27 11.87 15.64
CA PHE A 132 -19.13 12.04 14.47
C PHE A 132 -20.62 11.85 14.81
N SER A 133 -20.97 10.81 15.59
CA SER A 133 -22.35 10.56 16.01
C SER A 133 -22.95 11.73 16.79
N GLU A 134 -22.20 12.31 17.75
CA GLU A 134 -22.64 13.49 18.51
C GLU A 134 -22.70 14.74 17.62
N THR A 135 -21.74 14.92 16.70
CA THR A 135 -21.75 16.05 15.75
C THR A 135 -22.99 16.02 14.84
N VAL A 136 -23.33 14.86 14.27
CA VAL A 136 -24.52 14.71 13.41
C VAL A 136 -25.80 15.08 14.15
N LYS A 137 -25.95 14.70 15.43
CA LYS A 137 -27.11 15.05 16.26
C LYS A 137 -27.23 16.58 16.43
N ASN A 138 -26.14 17.27 16.73
CA ASN A 138 -26.12 18.71 16.92
C ASN A 138 -26.37 19.47 15.60
N VAL A 139 -25.81 19.00 14.48
CA VAL A 139 -26.06 19.59 13.16
C VAL A 139 -27.53 19.39 12.75
N ALA A 140 -28.12 18.22 13.00
CA ALA A 140 -29.52 17.96 12.77
C ALA A 140 -30.45 18.83 13.64
N ALA A 141 -30.00 19.24 14.84
CA ALA A 141 -30.67 20.20 15.71
C ALA A 141 -30.55 21.67 15.25
N GLY A 142 -29.81 21.94 14.16
CA GLY A 142 -29.67 23.28 13.57
C GLY A 142 -28.43 24.06 14.00
N CYS A 143 -27.47 23.44 14.70
CA CYS A 143 -26.21 24.09 15.07
C CYS A 143 -25.31 24.29 13.83
N ASN A 144 -24.53 25.38 13.84
CA ASN A 144 -23.57 25.68 12.77
C ASN A 144 -22.42 24.67 12.76
N PRO A 145 -22.26 23.84 11.70
CA PRO A 145 -21.22 22.81 11.64
C PRO A 145 -19.81 23.36 11.75
N MET A 146 -19.56 24.55 11.21
CA MET A 146 -18.23 25.17 11.24
C MET A 146 -17.84 25.65 12.64
N ASP A 147 -18.80 26.17 13.42
CA ASP A 147 -18.57 26.55 14.81
C ASP A 147 -18.43 25.31 15.72
N LEU A 148 -19.24 24.28 15.50
CA LEU A 148 -19.03 22.97 16.16
C LEU A 148 -17.61 22.46 15.93
N ARG A 149 -17.11 22.50 14.68
CA ARG A 149 -15.74 22.10 14.35
C ARG A 149 -14.68 22.90 15.08
N ARG A 150 -14.84 24.24 15.16
CA ARG A 150 -13.93 25.10 15.92
C ARG A 150 -13.93 24.75 17.42
N GLY A 151 -15.09 24.49 17.99
CA GLY A 151 -15.23 24.04 19.37
C GLY A 151 -14.58 22.67 19.63
N ILE A 152 -14.78 21.73 18.71
CA ILE A 152 -14.13 20.40 18.76
C ILE A 152 -12.60 20.57 18.74
N GLN A 153 -12.06 21.37 17.80
CA GLN A 153 -10.61 21.56 17.70
C GLN A 153 -10.03 22.19 18.98
N ALA A 154 -10.63 23.26 19.50
CA ALA A 154 -10.19 23.90 20.73
C ALA A 154 -10.22 22.94 21.94
N ALA A 155 -11.23 22.06 22.01
CA ALA A 155 -11.29 21.05 23.06
C ALA A 155 -10.18 20.00 22.93
N VAL A 156 -9.92 19.51 21.70
CA VAL A 156 -8.85 18.54 21.44
C VAL A 156 -7.48 19.13 21.80
N ASP A 157 -7.21 20.36 21.39
CA ASP A 157 -5.94 21.04 21.71
C ASP A 157 -5.74 21.15 23.22
N SER A 158 -6.81 21.50 23.97
CA SER A 158 -6.78 21.57 25.44
C SER A 158 -6.55 20.18 26.09
N VAL A 159 -7.19 19.12 25.57
CA VAL A 159 -6.98 17.76 26.06
C VAL A 159 -5.56 17.31 25.81
N VAL A 160 -5.02 17.55 24.61
CA VAL A 160 -3.64 17.17 24.25
C VAL A 160 -2.63 17.90 25.17
N GLU A 161 -2.81 19.20 25.40
CA GLU A 161 -1.97 19.96 26.32
C GLU A 161 -2.05 19.41 27.76
N TYR A 162 -3.25 19.06 28.20
CA TYR A 162 -3.46 18.43 29.51
C TYR A 162 -2.72 17.09 29.63
N LEU A 163 -2.80 16.23 28.63
CA LEU A 163 -2.11 14.95 28.61
C LEU A 163 -0.58 15.14 28.63
N HIS A 164 -0.05 16.09 27.88
CA HIS A 164 1.39 16.40 27.92
C HIS A 164 1.87 16.88 29.28
N LYS A 165 1.05 17.62 30.04
CA LYS A 165 1.40 18.09 31.38
C LYS A 165 1.44 16.96 32.44
N HIS A 166 0.69 15.87 32.21
CA HIS A 166 0.57 14.76 33.16
C HIS A 166 1.32 13.50 32.70
N LYS A 167 2.11 13.58 31.65
CA LYS A 167 2.93 12.45 31.20
C LYS A 167 4.03 12.11 32.19
N ARG A 168 4.42 10.86 32.22
CA ARG A 168 5.57 10.34 32.94
C ARG A 168 6.53 9.67 31.96
N ASP A 169 7.82 10.03 32.02
CA ASP A 169 8.83 9.41 31.16
C ASP A 169 9.21 8.02 31.67
N ILE A 170 9.45 7.06 30.77
CA ILE A 170 9.88 5.71 31.11
C ILE A 170 11.34 5.70 31.54
N THR A 171 11.59 5.16 32.71
CA THR A 171 12.95 5.05 33.28
C THR A 171 13.44 3.62 33.42
N THR A 172 12.54 2.64 33.59
CA THR A 172 12.88 1.25 33.93
C THR A 172 12.46 0.22 32.86
N SER A 173 13.22 -0.87 32.78
CA SER A 173 12.87 -2.03 31.92
C SER A 173 11.53 -2.68 32.33
N ALA A 174 11.17 -2.59 33.61
CA ALA A 174 9.89 -3.10 34.10
C ALA A 174 8.69 -2.31 33.54
N GLU A 175 8.79 -0.97 33.43
CA GLU A 175 7.76 -0.13 32.80
C GLU A 175 7.62 -0.45 31.31
N ILE A 176 8.73 -0.73 30.61
CA ILE A 176 8.75 -1.20 29.23
C ILE A 176 7.97 -2.52 29.10
N ALA A 177 8.25 -3.49 29.98
CA ALA A 177 7.54 -4.77 29.98
C ALA A 177 6.03 -4.59 30.25
N GLN A 178 5.64 -3.68 31.14
CA GLN A 178 4.25 -3.38 31.44
C GLN A 178 3.51 -2.80 30.23
N VAL A 179 4.06 -1.78 29.56
CA VAL A 179 3.48 -1.20 28.33
C VAL A 179 3.30 -2.28 27.27
N ALA A 180 4.35 -3.06 27.00
CA ALA A 180 4.30 -4.14 26.02
C ALA A 180 3.26 -5.21 26.39
N THR A 181 3.13 -5.57 27.68
CA THR A 181 2.12 -6.50 28.17
C THR A 181 0.70 -6.00 27.90
N ILE A 182 0.43 -4.72 28.18
CA ILE A 182 -0.91 -4.14 27.96
C ILE A 182 -1.26 -4.14 26.46
N SER A 183 -0.37 -3.68 25.61
CA SER A 183 -0.59 -3.70 24.14
C SER A 183 -0.70 -5.14 23.61
N ALA A 184 0.00 -6.11 24.23
CA ALA A 184 -0.13 -7.53 23.92
C ALA A 184 -1.37 -8.20 24.53
N ASN A 185 -2.40 -7.45 24.93
CA ASN A 185 -3.64 -7.96 25.55
C ASN A 185 -3.43 -8.73 26.87
N GLY A 186 -2.45 -8.34 27.68
CA GLY A 186 -2.13 -8.95 28.98
C GLY A 186 -1.16 -10.13 28.90
N ASP A 187 -0.52 -10.36 27.77
CA ASP A 187 0.47 -11.43 27.60
C ASP A 187 1.84 -11.00 28.16
N HIS A 188 2.12 -11.47 29.39
CA HIS A 188 3.38 -11.17 30.07
C HIS A 188 4.61 -11.74 29.36
N HIS A 189 4.48 -12.86 28.61
CA HIS A 189 5.59 -13.43 27.87
C HIS A 189 6.05 -12.50 26.75
N VAL A 190 5.12 -11.96 25.99
CA VAL A 190 5.39 -10.95 24.96
C VAL A 190 6.04 -9.70 25.57
N GLY A 191 5.47 -9.20 26.69
CA GLY A 191 6.01 -8.03 27.38
C GLY A 191 7.45 -8.21 27.83
N GLN A 192 7.76 -9.33 28.46
CA GLN A 192 9.13 -9.63 28.94
C GLN A 192 10.11 -9.82 27.80
N MET A 193 9.69 -10.46 26.71
CA MET A 193 10.54 -10.69 25.53
C MET A 193 10.93 -9.37 24.85
N ILE A 194 9.98 -8.41 24.72
CA ILE A 194 10.25 -7.08 24.17
C ILE A 194 11.20 -6.28 25.11
N ALA A 195 10.95 -6.32 26.42
CA ALA A 195 11.84 -5.65 27.39
C ALA A 195 13.27 -6.22 27.33
N ASN A 196 13.43 -7.55 27.28
CA ASN A 196 14.72 -8.20 27.11
C ASN A 196 15.40 -7.85 25.77
N ALA A 197 14.62 -7.73 24.69
CA ALA A 197 15.13 -7.29 23.40
C ALA A 197 15.66 -5.85 23.48
N MET A 198 14.89 -4.93 24.07
CA MET A 198 15.31 -3.53 24.24
C MET A 198 16.52 -3.36 25.17
N GLU A 199 16.63 -4.19 26.20
CA GLU A 199 17.80 -4.19 27.09
C GLU A 199 19.08 -4.59 26.34
N LYS A 200 18.99 -5.58 25.42
CA LYS A 200 20.15 -6.06 24.64
C LYS A 200 20.58 -5.08 23.55
N VAL A 201 19.66 -4.45 22.84
CA VAL A 201 19.98 -3.54 21.70
C VAL A 201 19.96 -2.05 22.08
N GLY A 202 19.50 -1.73 23.30
CA GLY A 202 19.34 -0.36 23.76
C GLY A 202 18.03 0.30 23.30
N LYS A 203 17.75 1.50 23.83
CA LYS A 203 16.51 2.27 23.55
C LYS A 203 16.38 2.67 22.08
N GLU A 204 17.51 2.95 21.42
CA GLU A 204 17.60 3.31 20.00
C GLU A 204 17.78 2.07 19.10
N GLY A 205 17.91 0.89 19.68
CA GLY A 205 18.16 -0.36 18.98
C GLY A 205 16.98 -0.81 18.14
N VAL A 206 17.27 -1.54 17.07
CA VAL A 206 16.24 -2.05 16.15
C VAL A 206 15.78 -3.42 16.61
N ILE A 207 14.46 -3.56 16.76
CA ILE A 207 13.81 -4.84 17.03
C ILE A 207 12.89 -5.17 15.86
N THR A 208 13.00 -6.35 15.29
CA THR A 208 12.15 -6.85 14.21
C THR A 208 11.44 -8.13 14.64
N VAL A 209 10.24 -8.35 14.11
CA VAL A 209 9.44 -9.54 14.37
C VAL A 209 9.34 -10.36 13.09
N LYS A 210 9.77 -11.62 13.13
CA LYS A 210 9.69 -12.56 12.01
C LYS A 210 8.95 -13.83 12.41
N GLU A 211 8.40 -14.54 11.43
CA GLU A 211 7.83 -15.86 11.64
C GLU A 211 8.95 -16.86 11.92
N GLY A 212 8.85 -17.57 13.02
CA GLY A 212 9.74 -18.66 13.40
C GLY A 212 9.35 -19.97 12.72
N LYS A 213 10.26 -20.94 12.77
CA LYS A 213 10.00 -22.32 12.31
C LYS A 213 9.81 -23.30 13.46
N THR A 214 9.89 -22.80 14.70
CA THR A 214 9.80 -23.57 15.93
C THR A 214 8.44 -23.37 16.60
N MET A 215 8.13 -24.20 17.57
CA MET A 215 6.91 -24.08 18.38
C MET A 215 6.99 -22.97 19.44
N GLN A 216 8.21 -22.54 19.78
CA GLN A 216 8.48 -21.55 20.80
C GLN A 216 8.98 -20.25 20.20
N ASP A 217 8.68 -19.15 20.90
CA ASP A 217 9.20 -17.82 20.52
C ASP A 217 10.68 -17.73 20.92
N GLU A 218 11.51 -17.19 20.03
CA GLU A 218 12.96 -17.07 20.22
C GLU A 218 13.40 -15.62 20.02
N LEU A 219 14.33 -15.15 20.88
CA LEU A 219 15.00 -13.87 20.75
C LEU A 219 16.45 -14.05 20.32
N GLU A 220 16.75 -13.65 19.12
CA GLU A 220 18.09 -13.64 18.54
C GLU A 220 18.59 -12.20 18.37
N VAL A 221 19.84 -11.94 18.74
CA VAL A 221 20.49 -10.64 18.46
C VAL A 221 21.52 -10.87 17.37
N THR A 222 21.38 -10.15 16.29
CA THR A 222 22.24 -10.26 15.12
C THR A 222 22.89 -8.94 14.79
N GLU A 223 24.03 -9.02 14.09
CA GLU A 223 24.65 -7.84 13.52
C GLU A 223 23.76 -7.28 12.41
N GLY A 224 23.53 -5.98 12.43
CA GLY A 224 22.65 -5.34 11.46
C GLY A 224 22.52 -3.84 11.68
N MET A 225 21.84 -3.20 10.76
CA MET A 225 21.65 -1.75 10.79
C MET A 225 20.30 -1.38 10.19
N ARG A 226 19.62 -0.37 10.78
CA ARG A 226 18.45 0.29 10.20
C ARG A 226 18.80 1.72 9.81
N PHE A 227 18.28 2.17 8.68
CA PHE A 227 18.31 3.57 8.30
C PHE A 227 16.98 4.02 7.66
N ASP A 228 16.69 5.32 7.83
CA ASP A 228 15.39 5.93 7.52
C ASP A 228 15.30 6.32 6.04
N ARG A 229 15.39 5.35 5.15
CA ARG A 229 15.15 5.48 3.71
C ARG A 229 14.58 4.18 3.17
N GLY A 230 13.51 4.27 2.41
CA GLY A 230 12.86 3.13 1.79
C GLY A 230 13.10 3.03 0.29
N PHE A 231 12.33 2.18 -0.36
CA PHE A 231 12.46 1.95 -1.81
C PHE A 231 12.12 3.21 -2.63
N VAL A 232 12.87 3.42 -3.72
CA VAL A 232 12.65 4.55 -4.64
C VAL A 232 11.32 4.41 -5.40
N SER A 233 10.85 3.20 -5.64
CA SER A 233 9.63 2.95 -6.40
C SER A 233 8.81 1.78 -5.81
N PRO A 234 7.47 1.92 -5.71
CA PRO A 234 6.58 0.85 -5.28
C PRO A 234 6.63 -0.40 -6.18
N TYR A 235 7.12 -0.28 -7.40
CA TYR A 235 7.29 -1.42 -8.30
C TYR A 235 8.32 -2.44 -7.79
N PHE A 236 9.16 -2.09 -6.82
CA PHE A 236 10.10 -3.02 -6.19
C PHE A 236 9.46 -3.93 -5.12
N ILE A 237 8.25 -3.68 -4.68
CA ILE A 237 7.56 -4.45 -3.64
C ILE A 237 7.49 -5.93 -4.03
N THR A 238 7.91 -6.81 -3.11
CA THR A 238 7.82 -8.28 -3.23
C THR A 238 6.63 -8.83 -2.47
N ASP A 239 6.35 -8.29 -1.29
CA ASP A 239 5.17 -8.61 -0.48
C ASP A 239 4.13 -7.48 -0.61
N THR A 240 3.13 -7.68 -1.46
CA THR A 240 2.07 -6.69 -1.69
C THR A 240 1.13 -6.51 -0.50
N LYS A 241 1.03 -7.50 0.41
CA LYS A 241 0.19 -7.40 1.61
C LYS A 241 0.83 -6.49 2.65
N ALA A 242 2.11 -6.71 2.92
CA ALA A 242 2.88 -5.91 3.87
C ALA A 242 3.53 -4.66 3.24
N GLN A 243 3.36 -4.42 1.93
CA GLN A 243 3.93 -3.28 1.21
C GLN A 243 5.44 -3.12 1.41
N LYS A 244 6.19 -4.24 1.40
CA LYS A 244 7.64 -4.28 1.62
C LYS A 244 8.38 -5.06 0.53
N VAL A 245 9.68 -4.80 0.42
CA VAL A 245 10.64 -5.64 -0.30
C VAL A 245 11.36 -6.50 0.72
N GLU A 246 11.46 -7.78 0.49
CA GLU A 246 12.19 -8.72 1.33
C GLU A 246 13.05 -9.62 0.45
N PHE A 247 14.37 -9.59 0.70
CA PHE A 247 15.34 -10.41 -0.02
C PHE A 247 16.21 -11.21 0.96
N GLU A 248 16.46 -12.45 0.62
CA GLU A 248 17.42 -13.33 1.30
C GLU A 248 18.74 -13.38 0.52
N ASN A 249 19.84 -13.29 1.23
CA ASN A 249 21.21 -13.29 0.70
C ASN A 249 21.44 -12.31 -0.47
N PRO A 250 20.97 -11.04 -0.39
CA PRO A 250 21.17 -10.09 -1.47
C PRO A 250 22.60 -9.61 -1.58
N LEU A 251 22.97 -9.19 -2.79
CA LEU A 251 24.14 -8.37 -3.06
C LEU A 251 23.77 -6.89 -2.88
N ILE A 252 24.70 -6.07 -2.42
CA ILE A 252 24.49 -4.65 -2.16
C ILE A 252 25.51 -3.83 -2.94
N LEU A 253 25.04 -2.94 -3.82
CA LEU A 253 25.84 -1.94 -4.50
C LEU A 253 25.73 -0.61 -3.74
N LEU A 254 26.84 -0.05 -3.29
CA LEU A 254 26.90 1.21 -2.52
C LEU A 254 27.52 2.31 -3.37
N SER A 255 26.79 3.37 -3.67
CA SER A 255 27.29 4.51 -4.45
C SER A 255 27.02 5.83 -3.74
N GLU A 256 28.06 6.67 -3.66
CA GLU A 256 27.91 8.04 -3.20
C GLU A 256 27.22 8.93 -4.24
N LYS A 257 27.30 8.53 -5.52
CA LYS A 257 26.79 9.29 -6.65
C LYS A 257 25.34 8.92 -6.99
N LYS A 258 24.69 9.85 -7.63
CA LYS A 258 23.44 9.61 -8.35
C LYS A 258 23.69 8.71 -9.56
N ILE A 259 22.83 7.72 -9.76
CA ILE A 259 22.89 6.77 -10.87
C ILE A 259 21.74 7.04 -11.83
N SER A 260 22.05 7.50 -13.05
CA SER A 260 21.03 7.79 -14.07
C SER A 260 21.27 6.98 -15.36
N ALA A 261 22.53 6.65 -15.66
CA ALA A 261 22.91 5.90 -16.85
C ALA A 261 22.82 4.39 -16.62
N VAL A 262 22.40 3.66 -17.64
CA VAL A 262 22.31 2.18 -17.57
C VAL A 262 23.69 1.55 -17.47
N GLN A 263 24.69 2.12 -18.12
CA GLN A 263 26.07 1.61 -18.12
C GLN A 263 26.63 1.44 -16.72
N ASP A 264 26.25 2.31 -15.78
CA ASP A 264 26.74 2.29 -14.41
C ASP A 264 26.25 1.06 -13.63
N ILE A 265 25.10 0.49 -13.99
CA ILE A 265 24.51 -0.64 -13.26
C ILE A 265 24.64 -1.98 -13.96
N ILE A 266 24.99 -2.02 -15.26
CA ILE A 266 25.08 -3.26 -16.04
C ILE A 266 25.98 -4.30 -15.36
N PRO A 267 27.21 -3.99 -14.91
CA PRO A 267 28.07 -5.00 -14.29
C PRO A 267 27.45 -5.61 -13.03
N ALA A 268 26.81 -4.79 -12.18
CA ALA A 268 26.14 -5.28 -10.98
C ALA A 268 24.92 -6.16 -11.29
N LEU A 269 24.14 -5.82 -12.34
CA LEU A 269 23.02 -6.63 -12.81
C LEU A 269 23.49 -7.96 -13.42
N GLU A 270 24.59 -7.97 -14.17
CA GLU A 270 25.20 -9.18 -14.71
C GLU A 270 25.70 -10.12 -13.59
N ILE A 271 26.39 -9.57 -12.58
CA ILE A 271 26.82 -10.32 -11.41
C ILE A 271 25.63 -10.95 -10.67
N SER A 272 24.56 -10.16 -10.46
CA SER A 272 23.32 -10.66 -9.85
C SER A 272 22.69 -11.80 -10.67
N THR A 273 22.70 -11.68 -12.00
CA THR A 273 22.19 -12.73 -12.90
C THR A 273 23.03 -14.01 -12.83
N GLN A 274 24.36 -13.87 -12.87
CA GLN A 274 25.30 -15.00 -12.82
C GLN A 274 25.23 -15.74 -11.48
N THR A 275 25.17 -14.99 -10.38
CA THR A 275 25.12 -15.55 -9.02
C THR A 275 23.72 -15.99 -8.61
N ARG A 276 22.68 -15.60 -9.33
CA ARG A 276 21.26 -15.78 -8.99
C ARG A 276 20.89 -15.21 -7.61
N ARG A 277 21.57 -14.17 -7.19
CA ARG A 277 21.30 -13.47 -5.93
C ARG A 277 20.57 -12.16 -6.19
N PRO A 278 19.61 -11.76 -5.33
CA PRO A 278 18.97 -10.46 -5.43
C PRO A 278 19.99 -9.31 -5.35
N LEU A 279 19.72 -8.19 -6.00
CA LEU A 279 20.57 -7.00 -5.95
C LEU A 279 19.82 -5.84 -5.30
N VAL A 280 20.45 -5.19 -4.32
CA VAL A 280 19.98 -3.93 -3.75
C VAL A 280 20.96 -2.83 -4.07
N ILE A 281 20.48 -1.76 -4.68
CA ILE A 281 21.30 -0.61 -5.05
C ILE A 281 21.00 0.50 -4.04
N ILE A 282 22.00 0.94 -3.28
CA ILE A 282 21.91 2.06 -2.34
C ILE A 282 22.78 3.18 -2.90
N ALA A 283 22.16 4.24 -3.41
CA ALA A 283 22.85 5.35 -4.04
C ALA A 283 22.24 6.69 -3.60
N GLU A 284 22.94 7.81 -3.85
CA GLU A 284 22.37 9.14 -3.57
C GLU A 284 20.97 9.30 -4.13
N ASP A 285 20.81 8.96 -5.40
CA ASP A 285 19.51 8.83 -6.09
C ASP A 285 19.65 7.86 -7.26
N ILE A 286 18.53 7.28 -7.68
CA ILE A 286 18.47 6.43 -8.86
C ILE A 286 17.28 6.88 -9.69
N ASP A 287 17.53 7.35 -10.91
CA ASP A 287 16.48 7.84 -11.81
C ASP A 287 16.74 7.48 -13.28
N GLY A 288 15.98 8.10 -14.16
CA GLY A 288 16.13 8.01 -15.61
C GLY A 288 16.10 6.57 -16.14
N GLU A 289 17.05 6.27 -17.03
CA GLU A 289 17.13 4.97 -17.69
C GLU A 289 17.53 3.85 -16.74
N ALA A 290 18.40 4.12 -15.75
CA ALA A 290 18.83 3.14 -14.78
C ALA A 290 17.66 2.59 -13.94
N LEU A 291 16.80 3.49 -13.43
CA LEU A 291 15.60 3.09 -12.68
C LEU A 291 14.62 2.32 -13.56
N ALA A 292 14.40 2.78 -14.80
CA ALA A 292 13.48 2.11 -15.73
C ALA A 292 13.93 0.67 -16.05
N VAL A 293 15.24 0.46 -16.27
CA VAL A 293 15.80 -0.88 -16.52
C VAL A 293 15.66 -1.80 -15.30
N CYS A 294 15.91 -1.30 -14.07
CA CYS A 294 15.70 -2.07 -12.85
C CYS A 294 14.25 -2.52 -12.71
N ILE A 295 13.28 -1.59 -12.87
CA ILE A 295 11.85 -1.89 -12.79
C ILE A 295 11.45 -2.90 -13.88
N LEU A 296 11.90 -2.70 -15.11
CA LEU A 296 11.54 -3.58 -16.23
C LEU A 296 12.04 -5.02 -16.02
N ASN A 297 13.29 -5.19 -15.57
CA ASN A 297 13.86 -6.51 -15.29
C ASN A 297 13.14 -7.22 -14.15
N LYS A 298 12.77 -6.49 -13.09
CA LYS A 298 11.95 -7.03 -12.01
C LYS A 298 10.56 -7.45 -12.49
N LEU A 299 9.85 -6.61 -13.23
CA LEU A 299 8.51 -6.91 -13.75
C LEU A 299 8.51 -8.11 -14.71
N ARG A 300 9.59 -8.30 -15.46
CA ARG A 300 9.80 -9.48 -16.33
C ARG A 300 10.18 -10.74 -15.54
N GLY A 301 10.42 -10.64 -14.25
CA GLY A 301 10.83 -11.78 -13.41
C GLY A 301 12.24 -12.28 -13.71
N GLN A 302 13.05 -11.53 -14.44
CA GLN A 302 14.42 -11.91 -14.82
C GLN A 302 15.40 -11.68 -13.68
N LEU A 303 15.20 -10.61 -12.88
CA LEU A 303 16.05 -10.23 -11.77
C LEU A 303 15.22 -9.78 -10.57
N GLN A 304 15.69 -10.15 -9.39
CA GLN A 304 15.21 -9.58 -8.14
C GLN A 304 16.09 -8.39 -7.79
N VAL A 305 15.59 -7.19 -8.05
CA VAL A 305 16.33 -5.95 -7.83
C VAL A 305 15.46 -4.93 -7.08
N ALA A 306 16.09 -4.16 -6.20
CA ALA A 306 15.48 -3.01 -5.54
C ALA A 306 16.47 -1.84 -5.48
N ALA A 307 15.95 -0.63 -5.44
CA ALA A 307 16.72 0.60 -5.34
C ALA A 307 16.27 1.41 -4.14
N VAL A 308 17.22 1.91 -3.36
CA VAL A 308 17.03 2.68 -2.13
C VAL A 308 17.88 3.94 -2.17
N LYS A 309 17.36 5.06 -1.68
CA LYS A 309 18.17 6.28 -1.52
C LYS A 309 19.10 6.15 -0.32
N ALA A 310 20.34 6.60 -0.47
CA ALA A 310 21.29 6.64 0.63
C ALA A 310 20.82 7.58 1.75
N PRO A 311 20.98 7.19 3.02
CA PRO A 311 20.59 8.04 4.15
C PRO A 311 21.56 9.20 4.37
N GLY A 312 21.06 10.30 4.92
CA GLY A 312 21.84 11.50 5.20
C GLY A 312 22.07 12.42 4.00
N PHE A 313 22.85 13.48 4.21
CA PHE A 313 23.22 14.48 3.21
C PHE A 313 24.70 14.84 3.35
N GLY A 314 25.36 15.19 2.23
CA GLY A 314 26.77 15.64 2.23
C GLY A 314 27.71 14.62 2.88
N ASP A 315 28.63 15.07 3.74
CA ASP A 315 29.63 14.25 4.39
C ASP A 315 29.05 13.19 5.35
N ASN A 316 27.88 13.49 5.94
CA ASN A 316 27.18 12.51 6.76
C ASN A 316 26.72 11.30 5.92
N ARG A 317 26.26 11.52 4.68
CA ARG A 317 25.92 10.44 3.74
C ARG A 317 27.11 9.53 3.45
N LYS A 318 28.27 10.14 3.13
CA LYS A 318 29.53 9.38 2.92
C LYS A 318 29.86 8.51 4.11
N SER A 319 29.77 9.08 5.29
CA SER A 319 30.04 8.40 6.55
C SER A 319 29.13 7.23 6.81
N ILE A 320 27.81 7.38 6.59
CA ILE A 320 26.82 6.31 6.77
C ILE A 320 26.98 5.24 5.70
N LEU A 321 27.23 5.59 4.44
CA LEU A 321 27.55 4.62 3.39
C LEU A 321 28.79 3.82 3.73
N GLY A 322 29.83 4.48 4.29
CA GLY A 322 31.03 3.80 4.79
C GLY A 322 30.71 2.81 5.92
N ASP A 323 29.82 3.17 6.85
CA ASP A 323 29.36 2.29 7.93
C ASP A 323 28.62 1.05 7.38
N ILE A 324 27.74 1.25 6.37
CA ILE A 324 27.06 0.16 5.66
C ILE A 324 28.08 -0.70 4.91
N GLY A 325 29.08 -0.09 4.28
CA GLY A 325 30.18 -0.80 3.60
C GLY A 325 30.93 -1.72 4.55
N VAL A 326 31.31 -1.24 5.75
CA VAL A 326 31.96 -2.05 6.78
C VAL A 326 31.05 -3.19 7.24
N LEU A 327 29.76 -2.91 7.48
CA LEU A 327 28.80 -3.92 7.92
C LEU A 327 28.57 -5.02 6.90
N THR A 328 28.55 -4.69 5.61
CA THR A 328 28.23 -5.63 4.51
C THR A 328 29.46 -6.17 3.79
N LYS A 329 30.67 -5.73 4.19
CA LYS A 329 31.92 -5.98 3.48
C LYS A 329 31.94 -5.45 2.04
N GLY A 330 31.12 -4.42 1.76
CA GLY A 330 31.02 -3.79 0.46
C GLY A 330 31.94 -2.59 0.31
N THR A 331 32.32 -2.28 -0.93
CA THR A 331 33.07 -1.08 -1.27
C THR A 331 32.10 0.04 -1.66
N VAL A 332 32.30 1.25 -1.12
CA VAL A 332 31.54 2.41 -1.52
C VAL A 332 32.17 3.03 -2.75
N PHE A 333 31.41 3.15 -3.83
CA PHE A 333 31.86 3.79 -5.06
C PHE A 333 31.81 5.31 -4.90
N THR A 334 33.01 5.93 -4.84
CA THR A 334 33.22 7.37 -4.65
C THR A 334 34.12 7.92 -5.76
N ASP A 335 34.09 9.25 -5.97
CA ASP A 335 35.02 9.91 -6.91
C ASP A 335 36.47 9.88 -6.41
N GLU A 336 36.65 9.88 -5.10
CA GLU A 336 37.98 9.96 -4.48
C GLU A 336 38.84 8.73 -4.73
N LEU A 337 38.21 7.57 -4.89
CA LEU A 337 38.92 6.30 -5.12
C LEU A 337 39.14 5.97 -6.60
N ASP A 338 38.67 6.84 -7.54
CA ASP A 338 38.70 6.59 -9.00
C ASP A 338 38.11 5.22 -9.42
N ILE A 339 37.25 4.64 -8.56
CA ILE A 339 36.57 3.37 -8.82
C ILE A 339 35.24 3.68 -9.52
N LYS A 340 35.21 3.38 -10.81
CA LYS A 340 33.99 3.58 -11.62
C LYS A 340 33.01 2.42 -11.44
N LEU A 341 31.73 2.74 -11.37
CA LEU A 341 30.62 1.76 -11.30
C LEU A 341 30.65 0.74 -12.45
N GLU A 342 31.10 1.18 -13.64
CA GLU A 342 31.27 0.35 -14.84
C GLU A 342 32.28 -0.81 -14.65
N LYS A 343 33.13 -0.76 -13.63
CA LYS A 343 34.12 -1.77 -13.30
C LYS A 343 33.81 -2.56 -12.02
N ALA A 344 32.53 -2.54 -11.59
CA ALA A 344 32.12 -3.27 -10.40
C ALA A 344 32.40 -4.78 -10.56
N THR A 345 33.05 -5.36 -9.54
CA THR A 345 33.30 -6.80 -9.42
C THR A 345 32.52 -7.38 -8.23
N ILE A 346 32.37 -8.68 -8.18
CA ILE A 346 31.64 -9.35 -7.09
C ILE A 346 32.24 -9.05 -5.71
N ASP A 347 33.55 -8.91 -5.61
CA ASP A 347 34.26 -8.64 -4.36
C ASP A 347 34.04 -7.21 -3.84
N MET A 348 33.59 -6.30 -4.71
CA MET A 348 33.24 -4.92 -4.36
C MET A 348 31.79 -4.77 -3.90
N LEU A 349 30.94 -5.74 -4.24
CA LEU A 349 29.54 -5.73 -3.80
C LEU A 349 29.46 -6.21 -2.36
N GLY A 350 28.72 -5.49 -1.54
CA GLY A 350 28.38 -5.92 -0.19
C GLY A 350 27.47 -7.14 -0.20
N SER A 351 27.48 -7.88 0.90
CA SER A 351 26.62 -9.06 1.08
C SER A 351 26.00 -9.06 2.47
N THR A 352 24.77 -9.56 2.58
CA THR A 352 24.06 -9.68 3.84
C THR A 352 23.12 -10.89 3.83
N GLY A 353 22.79 -11.44 5.01
CA GLY A 353 21.89 -12.58 5.12
C GLY A 353 20.44 -12.25 4.75
N SER A 354 19.94 -11.06 5.11
CA SER A 354 18.63 -10.60 4.63
C SER A 354 18.50 -9.08 4.68
N ILE A 355 17.68 -8.52 3.79
CA ILE A 355 17.32 -7.12 3.78
C ILE A 355 15.81 -6.96 3.68
N THR A 356 15.26 -6.04 4.47
CA THR A 356 13.84 -5.66 4.43
C THR A 356 13.75 -4.18 4.16
N ILE A 357 13.05 -3.79 3.10
CA ILE A 357 12.87 -2.39 2.68
C ILE A 357 11.39 -2.08 2.70
N THR A 358 10.99 -1.09 3.48
CA THR A 358 9.65 -0.51 3.50
C THR A 358 9.61 0.77 2.68
N LYS A 359 8.52 1.50 2.73
CA LYS A 359 8.41 2.81 2.09
C LYS A 359 9.37 3.86 2.70
N GLU A 360 9.66 3.74 3.98
CA GLU A 360 10.39 4.75 4.76
C GLU A 360 11.70 4.25 5.35
N ASP A 361 11.84 2.95 5.54
CA ASP A 361 12.97 2.32 6.24
C ASP A 361 13.63 1.20 5.44
N THR A 362 14.92 0.99 5.68
CA THR A 362 15.67 -0.18 5.26
C THR A 362 16.37 -0.81 6.45
N ILE A 363 16.21 -2.13 6.61
CA ILE A 363 16.81 -2.93 7.68
C ILE A 363 17.71 -3.98 7.04
N ILE A 364 18.98 -3.96 7.39
CA ILE A 364 20.00 -4.94 6.98
C ILE A 364 20.24 -5.88 8.17
N LEU A 365 20.21 -7.19 7.94
CA LEU A 365 20.42 -8.22 8.96
C LEU A 365 21.51 -9.20 8.53
N ASN A 366 22.36 -9.60 9.46
CA ASN A 366 23.46 -10.52 9.21
C ASN A 366 24.38 -10.03 8.10
N GLY A 367 24.95 -8.82 8.26
CA GLY A 367 25.98 -8.32 7.36
C GLY A 367 27.23 -9.24 7.37
N GLU A 368 27.84 -9.46 6.22
CA GLU A 368 29.06 -10.30 6.10
C GLU A 368 30.35 -9.57 6.51
N GLY A 369 30.26 -8.37 7.08
CA GLY A 369 31.39 -7.64 7.65
C GLY A 369 32.01 -8.39 8.83
N SER A 370 33.35 -8.30 9.01
CA SER A 370 33.96 -8.92 10.16
C SER A 370 33.66 -8.13 11.45
N LYS A 371 33.46 -8.83 12.56
CA LYS A 371 33.25 -8.21 13.89
C LYS A 371 34.37 -7.26 14.28
N ASP A 372 35.58 -7.62 13.93
CA ASP A 372 36.76 -6.78 14.20
C ASP A 372 36.70 -5.45 13.42
N ALA A 373 36.32 -5.49 12.15
CA ALA A 373 36.18 -4.29 11.34
C ALA A 373 35.05 -3.38 11.86
N ILE A 374 33.93 -3.96 12.27
CA ILE A 374 32.81 -3.23 12.88
C ILE A 374 33.24 -2.60 14.21
N SER A 375 33.96 -3.35 15.07
CA SER A 375 34.48 -2.86 16.34
C SER A 375 35.48 -1.70 16.13
N GLN A 376 36.42 -1.85 15.21
CA GLN A 376 37.38 -0.78 14.85
C GLN A 376 36.65 0.47 14.34
N ARG A 377 35.59 0.28 13.52
CA ARG A 377 34.79 1.41 13.04
C ARG A 377 34.08 2.13 14.19
N CYS A 378 33.50 1.38 15.14
CA CYS A 378 32.89 1.93 16.35
C CYS A 378 33.92 2.72 17.19
N GLU A 379 35.16 2.22 17.34
CA GLU A 379 36.22 2.93 18.06
C GLU A 379 36.64 4.22 17.36
N GLN A 380 36.74 4.20 16.03
CA GLN A 380 36.98 5.44 15.26
C GLN A 380 35.90 6.49 15.51
N ILE A 381 34.62 6.11 15.45
CA ILE A 381 33.51 7.02 15.71
C ILE A 381 33.57 7.56 17.15
N ARG A 382 33.86 6.72 18.15
CA ARG A 382 34.04 7.14 19.55
C ARG A 382 35.20 8.12 19.69
N GLY A 383 36.31 7.89 19.00
CA GLY A 383 37.47 8.77 19.02
C GLY A 383 37.13 10.16 18.50
N VAL A 384 36.41 10.26 17.38
CA VAL A 384 35.98 11.56 16.83
C VAL A 384 34.94 12.23 17.72
N ALA A 385 34.02 11.48 18.33
CA ALA A 385 33.00 12.02 19.24
C ALA A 385 33.61 12.54 20.55
N ALA A 386 34.73 11.98 21.00
CA ALA A 386 35.45 12.43 22.21
C ALA A 386 36.35 13.64 21.96
N ASP A 387 36.58 14.03 20.71
CA ASP A 387 37.42 15.20 20.40
C ASP A 387 36.76 16.49 20.90
N PRO A 388 37.48 17.31 21.69
CA PRO A 388 36.96 18.59 22.21
C PRO A 388 36.59 19.60 21.11
N THR A 389 37.16 19.45 19.90
CA THR A 389 36.90 20.38 18.78
C THR A 389 35.61 20.02 18.00
N THR A 390 35.04 18.85 18.21
CA THR A 390 33.80 18.41 17.56
C THR A 390 32.60 19.18 18.12
N SER A 391 31.76 19.75 17.26
CA SER A 391 30.55 20.48 17.65
C SER A 391 29.55 19.56 18.35
N GLU A 392 28.71 20.12 19.23
CA GLU A 392 27.65 19.35 19.92
C GLU A 392 26.70 18.65 18.95
N TYR A 393 26.35 19.28 17.84
CA TYR A 393 25.53 18.70 16.77
C TYR A 393 26.23 17.50 16.11
N GLU A 394 27.53 17.63 15.81
CA GLU A 394 28.29 16.51 15.24
C GLU A 394 28.45 15.38 16.24
N LYS A 395 28.66 15.67 17.52
CA LYS A 395 28.71 14.64 18.58
C LYS A 395 27.40 13.85 18.65
N GLU A 396 26.24 14.55 18.60
CA GLU A 396 24.94 13.91 18.56
C GLU A 396 24.80 12.96 17.35
N LYS A 397 25.20 13.41 16.15
CA LYS A 397 25.17 12.59 14.93
C LYS A 397 26.15 11.41 14.97
N LEU A 398 27.31 11.58 15.59
CA LEU A 398 28.26 10.50 15.79
C LEU A 398 27.73 9.47 16.81
N GLN A 399 27.07 9.91 17.87
CA GLN A 399 26.42 9.03 18.84
C GLN A 399 25.28 8.23 18.19
N GLU A 400 24.45 8.86 17.38
CA GLU A 400 23.40 8.20 16.60
C GLU A 400 23.97 7.11 15.69
N ARG A 401 25.04 7.42 14.95
CA ARG A 401 25.71 6.43 14.07
C ARG A 401 26.31 5.28 14.88
N LEU A 402 26.95 5.59 16.01
CA LEU A 402 27.53 4.60 16.90
C LEU A 402 26.44 3.64 17.44
N ALA A 403 25.30 4.18 17.89
CA ALA A 403 24.19 3.38 18.37
C ALA A 403 23.65 2.45 17.29
N LYS A 404 23.50 2.95 16.04
CA LYS A 404 23.03 2.14 14.89
C LYS A 404 23.99 1.04 14.50
N LEU A 405 25.31 1.26 14.61
CA LEU A 405 26.31 0.29 14.20
C LEU A 405 26.64 -0.74 15.31
N SER A 406 26.71 -0.30 16.58
CA SER A 406 27.11 -1.12 17.72
C SER A 406 25.95 -1.90 18.35
N GLY A 407 24.71 -1.41 18.25
CA GLY A 407 23.54 -1.99 18.92
C GLY A 407 23.05 -3.29 18.28
N GLY A 408 23.37 -3.53 17.01
CA GLY A 408 22.85 -4.66 16.26
C GLY A 408 21.33 -4.60 16.06
N VAL A 409 20.73 -5.72 15.69
CA VAL A 409 19.29 -5.87 15.52
C VAL A 409 18.80 -7.08 16.31
N ALA A 410 17.82 -6.87 17.18
CA ALA A 410 17.13 -7.97 17.83
C ALA A 410 16.03 -8.52 16.90
N VAL A 411 16.02 -9.81 16.67
CA VAL A 411 15.02 -10.51 15.87
C VAL A 411 14.18 -11.40 16.79
N ILE A 412 12.91 -11.08 16.94
CA ILE A 412 11.95 -11.93 17.63
C ILE A 412 11.36 -12.89 16.59
N LYS A 413 11.64 -14.18 16.72
CA LYS A 413 11.09 -15.24 15.88
C LYS A 413 9.86 -15.81 16.60
N VAL A 414 8.68 -15.59 16.04
CA VAL A 414 7.42 -16.01 16.66
C VAL A 414 7.10 -17.44 16.29
N GLY A 415 6.97 -18.30 17.29
CA GLY A 415 6.63 -19.71 17.16
C GLY A 415 5.13 -19.98 17.33
N GLY A 416 4.68 -21.14 16.85
CA GLY A 416 3.30 -21.59 17.02
C GLY A 416 3.00 -22.91 16.32
N SER A 417 1.81 -23.47 16.60
CA SER A 417 1.37 -24.75 16.07
C SER A 417 0.73 -24.65 14.67
N SER A 418 0.34 -23.46 14.25
CA SER A 418 -0.28 -23.19 12.95
C SER A 418 0.06 -21.81 12.42
N GLU A 419 0.01 -21.62 11.09
CA GLU A 419 0.20 -20.32 10.45
C GLU A 419 -0.75 -19.23 10.99
N VAL A 420 -1.99 -19.59 11.30
CA VAL A 420 -2.99 -18.67 11.83
C VAL A 420 -2.59 -18.17 13.22
N GLU A 421 -2.09 -19.06 14.08
CA GLU A 421 -1.61 -18.72 15.42
C GLU A 421 -0.35 -17.85 15.35
N VAL A 422 0.62 -18.25 14.53
CA VAL A 422 1.87 -17.48 14.33
C VAL A 422 1.57 -16.09 13.79
N GLY A 423 0.64 -15.98 12.84
CA GLY A 423 0.22 -14.69 12.26
C GLY A 423 -0.43 -13.78 13.31
N GLU A 424 -1.33 -14.30 14.16
CA GLU A 424 -1.97 -13.52 15.22
C GLU A 424 -0.96 -13.09 16.29
N LYS A 425 -0.10 -13.99 16.74
CA LYS A 425 0.97 -13.66 17.68
C LYS A 425 1.93 -12.61 17.12
N LYS A 426 2.31 -12.74 15.85
CA LYS A 426 3.20 -11.76 15.19
C LYS A 426 2.58 -10.37 15.14
N ASP A 427 1.30 -10.23 14.75
CA ASP A 427 0.59 -8.96 14.77
C ASP A 427 0.64 -8.37 16.20
N ARG A 428 0.39 -9.17 17.23
CA ARG A 428 0.44 -8.77 18.65
C ARG A 428 1.83 -8.31 19.11
N PHE A 429 2.90 -9.01 18.70
CA PHE A 429 4.28 -8.59 18.96
C PHE A 429 4.61 -7.26 18.29
N VAL A 430 4.13 -7.03 17.05
CA VAL A 430 4.35 -5.78 16.31
C VAL A 430 3.65 -4.62 17.02
N ASP A 431 2.39 -4.79 17.42
CA ASP A 431 1.63 -3.76 18.13
C ASP A 431 2.32 -3.41 19.47
N ALA A 432 2.69 -4.43 20.25
CA ALA A 432 3.38 -4.24 21.52
C ALA A 432 4.74 -3.55 21.38
N LEU A 433 5.49 -3.87 20.32
CA LEU A 433 6.76 -3.22 20.02
C LEU A 433 6.56 -1.75 19.66
N ASN A 434 5.57 -1.43 18.81
CA ASN A 434 5.26 -0.06 18.41
C ASN A 434 4.75 0.78 19.60
N ALA A 435 3.87 0.23 20.43
CA ALA A 435 3.42 0.87 21.66
C ALA A 435 4.60 1.16 22.62
N THR A 436 5.53 0.23 22.74
CA THR A 436 6.72 0.40 23.57
C THR A 436 7.62 1.50 23.05
N ARG A 437 7.86 1.56 21.73
CA ARG A 437 8.62 2.65 21.08
C ARG A 437 7.93 4.00 21.32
N ALA A 438 6.63 4.08 21.10
CA ALA A 438 5.85 5.29 21.33
C ALA A 438 5.93 5.76 22.79
N ALA A 439 5.96 4.81 23.76
CA ALA A 439 6.08 5.10 25.16
C ALA A 439 7.49 5.59 25.57
N VAL A 440 8.54 5.05 24.96
CA VAL A 440 9.93 5.53 25.15
C VAL A 440 10.11 6.92 24.57
N GLU A 441 9.46 7.22 23.45
CA GLU A 441 9.58 8.51 22.73
C GLU A 441 8.86 9.65 23.45
N GLU A 442 7.63 9.47 23.87
CA GLU A 442 6.80 10.56 24.44
C GLU A 442 6.36 10.35 25.89
N GLY A 443 6.66 9.23 26.48
CA GLY A 443 6.24 8.89 27.85
C GLY A 443 4.89 8.16 27.93
N ILE A 444 4.44 7.93 29.15
CA ILE A 444 3.28 7.11 29.49
C ILE A 444 2.23 7.88 30.30
N LEU A 445 1.01 7.38 30.25
CA LEU A 445 -0.17 7.86 30.96
C LEU A 445 -0.89 6.69 31.65
N PRO A 446 -1.77 6.94 32.65
CA PRO A 446 -2.70 5.94 33.16
C PRO A 446 -3.56 5.37 32.02
N GLY A 447 -3.50 4.05 31.82
CA GLY A 447 -4.09 3.36 30.69
C GLY A 447 -5.60 3.08 30.80
N GLY A 448 -6.09 2.26 29.86
CA GLY A 448 -7.50 1.87 29.85
C GLY A 448 -8.48 3.01 29.60
N GLY A 449 -8.02 4.10 28.99
CA GLY A 449 -8.80 5.32 28.75
C GLY A 449 -8.97 6.20 29.99
N THR A 450 -8.29 5.89 31.11
CA THR A 450 -8.36 6.67 32.36
C THR A 450 -7.90 8.11 32.15
N ALA A 451 -6.76 8.33 31.50
CA ALA A 451 -6.24 9.67 31.22
C ALA A 451 -7.24 10.54 30.46
N LEU A 452 -7.97 9.98 29.49
CA LEU A 452 -9.02 10.69 28.75
C LEU A 452 -10.25 11.00 29.61
N ILE A 453 -10.65 10.11 30.54
CA ILE A 453 -11.72 10.41 31.50
C ILE A 453 -11.33 11.59 32.41
N LYS A 454 -10.12 11.61 32.92
CA LYS A 454 -9.61 12.72 33.75
C LYS A 454 -9.53 14.03 32.96
N ALA A 455 -9.08 13.98 31.72
CA ALA A 455 -9.09 15.12 30.84
C ALA A 455 -10.52 15.65 30.58
N SER A 456 -11.52 14.76 30.44
CA SER A 456 -12.92 15.19 30.26
C SER A 456 -13.46 15.98 31.44
N ALA A 457 -13.01 15.67 32.65
CA ALA A 457 -13.45 16.33 33.88
C ALA A 457 -12.68 17.63 34.14
N GLN A 458 -11.38 17.68 33.84
CA GLN A 458 -10.48 18.75 34.29
C GLN A 458 -9.99 19.68 33.18
N ALA A 459 -9.77 19.18 31.95
CA ALA A 459 -9.17 19.98 30.90
C ALA A 459 -10.16 20.90 30.17
N LEU A 460 -11.44 20.58 30.14
CA LEU A 460 -12.42 21.22 29.29
C LEU A 460 -13.26 22.34 29.95
N GLY A 461 -13.07 22.53 31.26
CA GLY A 461 -13.77 23.59 32.02
C GLY A 461 -13.43 25.01 31.56
N ASP A 462 -12.15 25.25 31.24
CA ASP A 462 -11.60 26.56 30.94
C ASP A 462 -11.51 26.88 29.44
N VAL A 463 -11.97 25.97 28.56
CA VAL A 463 -11.94 26.21 27.11
C VAL A 463 -12.88 27.36 26.74
N LYS A 464 -12.28 28.46 26.24
CA LYS A 464 -13.02 29.63 25.78
C LYS A 464 -13.76 29.34 24.48
N ALA A 465 -15.08 29.39 24.54
CA ALA A 465 -15.96 29.31 23.37
C ALA A 465 -16.52 30.68 23.03
N ALA A 466 -16.41 31.11 21.78
CA ALA A 466 -16.89 32.43 21.34
C ALA A 466 -18.44 32.50 21.25
N ASN A 467 -19.10 31.37 21.05
CA ASN A 467 -20.54 31.27 20.94
C ASN A 467 -21.08 29.93 21.49
N PHE A 468 -22.41 29.78 21.46
CA PHE A 468 -23.10 28.59 21.95
C PHE A 468 -22.72 27.31 21.17
N ASP A 469 -22.62 27.38 19.85
CA ASP A 469 -22.32 26.24 19.00
C ASP A 469 -20.89 25.73 19.22
N GLN A 470 -19.92 26.63 19.44
CA GLN A 470 -18.54 26.22 19.82
C GLN A 470 -18.54 25.54 21.19
N ARG A 471 -19.36 26.00 22.14
CA ARG A 471 -19.48 25.32 23.45
C ARG A 471 -20.06 23.93 23.31
N LEU A 472 -21.03 23.73 22.40
CA LEU A 472 -21.53 22.39 22.07
C LEU A 472 -20.45 21.52 21.45
N GLY A 473 -19.57 22.10 20.61
CA GLY A 473 -18.39 21.41 20.10
C GLY A 473 -17.47 20.89 21.19
N VAL A 474 -17.21 21.69 22.22
CA VAL A 474 -16.46 21.27 23.42
C VAL A 474 -17.15 20.12 24.15
N ASN A 475 -18.48 20.20 24.32
CA ASN A 475 -19.25 19.15 24.97
C ASN A 475 -19.27 17.83 24.17
N ILE A 476 -19.24 17.89 22.84
CA ILE A 476 -19.09 16.72 21.97
C ILE A 476 -17.80 15.97 22.33
N VAL A 477 -16.67 16.67 22.40
CA VAL A 477 -15.38 16.06 22.76
C VAL A 477 -15.43 15.53 24.19
N LYS A 478 -15.98 16.30 25.15
CA LYS A 478 -16.13 15.89 26.55
C LYS A 478 -16.81 14.54 26.68
N ASN A 479 -17.88 14.31 25.94
CA ASN A 479 -18.62 13.04 25.96
C ASN A 479 -17.90 11.94 25.18
N ALA A 480 -17.28 12.27 24.03
CA ALA A 480 -16.66 11.32 23.15
C ALA A 480 -15.40 10.67 23.76
N ILE A 481 -14.56 11.44 24.46
CA ILE A 481 -13.30 10.93 25.02
C ILE A 481 -13.50 9.94 26.18
N THR A 482 -14.73 9.83 26.73
CA THR A 482 -15.08 8.81 27.73
C THR A 482 -15.45 7.45 27.08
N ARG A 483 -15.71 7.42 25.77
CA ARG A 483 -16.20 6.22 25.06
C ARG A 483 -15.20 5.06 24.99
N PRO A 484 -13.88 5.26 24.79
CA PRO A 484 -12.94 4.14 24.83
C PRO A 484 -12.99 3.36 26.13
N ALA A 485 -12.89 4.04 27.27
CA ALA A 485 -12.98 3.39 28.57
C ALA A 485 -14.35 2.69 28.78
N ARG A 486 -15.43 3.36 28.38
CA ARG A 486 -16.77 2.78 28.43
C ARG A 486 -16.85 1.47 27.64
N THR A 487 -16.31 1.47 26.41
CA THR A 487 -16.31 0.27 25.56
C THR A 487 -15.48 -0.87 26.18
N ILE A 488 -14.33 -0.57 26.79
CA ILE A 488 -13.50 -1.55 27.50
C ILE A 488 -14.29 -2.20 28.63
N ILE A 489 -15.02 -1.40 29.43
CA ILE A 489 -15.83 -1.86 30.56
C ILE A 489 -17.05 -2.69 30.07
N GLU A 490 -17.72 -2.23 29.03
CA GLU A 490 -18.86 -2.92 28.42
C GLU A 490 -18.43 -4.28 27.80
N ASN A 491 -17.26 -4.34 27.15
CA ASN A 491 -16.68 -5.59 26.65
C ASN A 491 -16.33 -6.58 27.80
N ALA A 492 -16.07 -6.06 29.00
CA ALA A 492 -15.89 -6.87 30.18
C ALA A 492 -17.21 -7.38 30.80
N GLY A 493 -18.36 -6.97 30.29
CA GLY A 493 -19.67 -7.35 30.76
C GLY A 493 -20.17 -6.52 31.95
N LEU A 494 -19.60 -5.32 32.15
CA LEU A 494 -19.93 -4.43 33.27
C LEU A 494 -20.63 -3.17 32.74
N GLU A 495 -21.35 -2.44 33.62
CA GLU A 495 -22.06 -1.21 33.26
C GLU A 495 -21.07 -0.02 33.18
N GLY A 496 -20.68 0.36 31.96
CA GLY A 496 -19.67 1.39 31.72
C GLY A 496 -20.08 2.78 32.25
N SER A 497 -21.35 3.14 32.19
CA SER A 497 -21.84 4.44 32.66
C SER A 497 -21.66 4.65 34.15
N VAL A 498 -21.91 3.61 34.96
CA VAL A 498 -21.75 3.65 36.41
C VAL A 498 -20.27 3.80 36.81
N VAL A 499 -19.39 3.04 36.17
CA VAL A 499 -17.97 3.10 36.45
C VAL A 499 -17.39 4.46 36.09
N ILE A 500 -17.73 4.99 34.90
CA ILE A 500 -17.26 6.32 34.49
C ILE A 500 -17.78 7.42 35.42
N GLY A 501 -19.06 7.36 35.83
CA GLY A 501 -19.62 8.29 36.81
C GLY A 501 -18.80 8.35 38.10
N LYS A 502 -18.45 7.19 38.65
CA LYS A 502 -17.60 7.13 39.86
C LYS A 502 -16.19 7.68 39.63
N LEU A 503 -15.58 7.40 38.46
CA LEU A 503 -14.25 7.91 38.13
C LEU A 503 -14.26 9.43 37.96
N THR A 504 -15.34 10.03 37.48
CA THR A 504 -15.47 11.49 37.30
C THR A 504 -15.87 12.21 38.57
N ASP A 505 -16.62 11.60 39.47
CA ASP A 505 -17.15 12.23 40.66
C ASP A 505 -16.31 11.90 41.91
N GLU A 506 -16.20 10.60 42.29
CA GLU A 506 -15.54 10.19 43.53
C GLU A 506 -14.00 10.19 43.40
N HIS A 507 -13.46 9.94 42.20
CA HIS A 507 -12.03 9.81 41.96
C HIS A 507 -11.47 10.89 41.05
N ALA A 508 -12.17 12.01 40.88
CA ALA A 508 -11.77 13.10 39.97
C ALA A 508 -10.38 13.68 40.29
N ALA A 509 -10.07 13.84 41.58
CA ALA A 509 -8.83 14.47 42.03
C ALA A 509 -7.57 13.62 41.84
N ASP A 510 -7.72 12.29 41.80
CA ASP A 510 -6.60 11.36 41.65
C ASP A 510 -6.43 10.99 40.16
N PHE A 511 -5.39 11.52 39.52
CA PHE A 511 -5.13 11.31 38.09
C PHE A 511 -4.85 9.83 37.77
N ASN A 512 -4.20 9.10 38.66
CA ASN A 512 -3.79 7.72 38.45
C ASN A 512 -4.92 6.71 38.74
N ARG A 513 -5.96 7.11 39.47
CA ARG A 513 -7.05 6.21 39.85
C ARG A 513 -7.95 5.91 38.66
N GLY A 514 -7.96 4.64 38.25
CA GLY A 514 -8.74 4.12 37.15
C GLY A 514 -9.49 2.85 37.52
N PHE A 515 -9.95 2.12 36.51
CA PHE A 515 -10.71 0.86 36.69
C PHE A 515 -10.05 -0.26 35.87
N ASP A 516 -9.57 -1.29 36.61
CA ASP A 516 -9.08 -2.53 35.99
C ASP A 516 -10.25 -3.41 35.56
N SER A 517 -10.56 -3.37 34.27
CA SER A 517 -11.67 -4.14 33.69
C SER A 517 -11.42 -5.64 33.63
N ALA A 518 -10.18 -6.12 33.81
CA ALA A 518 -9.87 -7.53 33.89
C ALA A 518 -10.32 -8.10 35.25
N LYS A 519 -10.07 -7.35 36.34
CA LYS A 519 -10.39 -7.74 37.71
C LYS A 519 -11.74 -7.20 38.19
N GLY A 520 -12.20 -6.07 37.65
CA GLY A 520 -13.44 -5.40 38.08
C GLY A 520 -13.25 -4.49 39.30
N GLU A 521 -12.06 -3.92 39.48
CA GLU A 521 -11.68 -3.14 40.66
C GLU A 521 -11.15 -1.74 40.32
N TYR A 522 -11.32 -0.78 41.25
CA TYR A 522 -10.70 0.52 41.15
C TYR A 522 -9.28 0.47 41.73
N VAL A 523 -8.28 0.77 40.87
CA VAL A 523 -6.86 0.65 41.19
C VAL A 523 -6.07 1.89 40.81
N ASP A 524 -4.87 2.07 41.36
CA ASP A 524 -3.87 2.93 40.74
C ASP A 524 -3.37 2.24 39.45
N MET A 525 -3.61 2.89 38.32
CA MET A 525 -3.30 2.32 36.97
C MET A 525 -1.79 2.20 36.77
N ILE A 526 -1.02 3.17 37.29
CA ILE A 526 0.45 3.19 37.15
C ILE A 526 1.05 2.03 38.00
N GLU A 527 0.66 1.93 39.26
CA GLU A 527 1.15 0.84 40.16
C GLU A 527 0.72 -0.53 39.64
N SER A 528 -0.49 -0.64 39.10
CA SER A 528 -1.00 -1.88 38.53
C SER A 528 -0.41 -2.24 37.18
N GLY A 529 0.45 -1.36 36.59
CA GLY A 529 1.10 -1.57 35.32
C GLY A 529 0.17 -1.41 34.10
N ILE A 530 -1.01 -0.79 34.26
CA ILE A 530 -1.95 -0.53 33.16
C ILE A 530 -1.64 0.85 32.58
N LEU A 531 -0.80 0.85 31.54
CA LEU A 531 -0.16 2.05 31.00
C LEU A 531 -0.49 2.20 29.50
N ASP A 532 -0.79 3.43 29.07
CA ASP A 532 -0.96 3.77 27.65
C ASP A 532 0.14 4.78 27.24
N PRO A 533 0.77 4.62 26.07
CA PRO A 533 1.72 5.60 25.53
C PRO A 533 1.01 6.93 25.20
N LEU A 534 1.60 8.05 25.60
CA LEU A 534 1.05 9.39 25.29
C LEU A 534 0.87 9.57 23.77
N LYS A 535 1.87 9.19 22.97
CA LYS A 535 1.84 9.30 21.51
C LYS A 535 0.63 8.58 20.90
N VAL A 536 0.31 7.38 21.38
CA VAL A 536 -0.84 6.58 20.92
C VAL A 536 -2.15 7.30 21.24
N VAL A 537 -2.32 7.75 22.48
CA VAL A 537 -3.58 8.39 22.95
C VAL A 537 -3.81 9.71 22.21
N ARG A 538 -2.79 10.59 22.12
CA ARG A 538 -2.93 11.89 21.46
C ARG A 538 -3.15 11.76 19.95
N THR A 539 -2.40 10.87 19.28
CA THR A 539 -2.53 10.63 17.83
C THR A 539 -3.92 10.13 17.51
N GLY A 540 -4.40 9.10 18.26
CA GLY A 540 -5.75 8.57 18.08
C GLY A 540 -6.83 9.64 18.25
N LEU A 541 -6.70 10.57 19.23
CA LEU A 541 -7.64 11.66 19.43
C LEU A 541 -7.59 12.69 18.30
N ILE A 542 -6.39 13.10 17.87
CA ILE A 542 -6.19 14.09 16.81
C ILE A 542 -6.76 13.57 15.49
N ASP A 543 -6.40 12.34 15.08
CA ASP A 543 -6.86 11.75 13.83
C ASP A 543 -8.37 11.50 13.82
N ALA A 544 -8.90 10.99 14.93
CA ALA A 544 -10.34 10.80 15.11
C ALA A 544 -11.11 12.11 14.98
N SER A 545 -10.66 13.17 15.68
CA SER A 545 -11.33 14.47 15.65
C SER A 545 -11.21 15.17 14.30
N GLY A 546 -10.04 15.03 13.63
CA GLY A 546 -9.78 15.60 12.32
C GLY A 546 -10.78 15.10 11.28
N VAL A 547 -10.93 13.79 11.14
CA VAL A 547 -11.85 13.17 10.17
C VAL A 547 -13.31 13.35 10.59
N ALA A 548 -13.65 13.09 11.87
CA ALA A 548 -15.03 13.19 12.35
C ALA A 548 -15.59 14.61 12.24
N SER A 549 -14.78 15.65 12.53
CA SER A 549 -15.20 17.04 12.40
C SER A 549 -15.39 17.46 10.93
N LEU A 550 -14.57 16.97 10.00
CA LEU A 550 -14.75 17.19 8.57
C LEU A 550 -16.02 16.52 8.06
N LEU A 551 -16.28 15.27 8.44
CA LEU A 551 -17.53 14.58 8.13
C LEU A 551 -18.76 15.34 8.64
N GLY A 552 -18.67 15.93 9.85
CA GLY A 552 -19.73 16.76 10.42
C GLY A 552 -20.05 18.01 9.60
N THR A 553 -19.09 18.58 8.88
CA THR A 553 -19.28 19.74 8.00
C THR A 553 -19.75 19.37 6.59
N THR A 554 -19.81 18.09 6.24
CA THR A 554 -20.22 17.61 4.91
C THR A 554 -21.70 17.85 4.67
N GLU A 555 -22.05 18.51 3.56
CA GLU A 555 -23.43 18.75 3.14
C GLU A 555 -23.86 17.84 1.99
N VAL A 556 -22.91 17.45 1.13
CA VAL A 556 -23.19 16.62 -0.04
C VAL A 556 -22.22 15.44 -0.08
N ALA A 557 -22.76 14.24 -0.20
CA ALA A 557 -21.99 13.03 -0.49
C ALA A 557 -22.21 12.65 -1.96
N ILE A 558 -21.11 12.37 -2.67
CA ILE A 558 -21.11 12.05 -4.11
C ILE A 558 -20.45 10.69 -4.28
N VAL A 559 -21.18 9.73 -4.85
CA VAL A 559 -20.68 8.40 -5.16
C VAL A 559 -20.90 8.06 -6.64
N GLU A 560 -20.13 7.12 -7.17
CA GLU A 560 -20.38 6.60 -8.50
C GLU A 560 -21.67 5.76 -8.50
N SER A 561 -22.60 6.04 -9.45
CA SER A 561 -23.80 5.21 -9.61
C SER A 561 -23.40 3.77 -9.96
N PRO A 562 -24.11 2.75 -9.45
CA PRO A 562 -23.92 1.39 -9.94
C PRO A 562 -24.22 1.36 -11.43
N ASP A 563 -23.35 0.75 -12.23
CA ASP A 563 -23.70 0.43 -13.61
C ASP A 563 -24.99 -0.41 -13.57
N GLU A 564 -26.07 0.11 -14.15
CA GLU A 564 -27.28 -0.68 -14.39
C GLU A 564 -26.88 -1.87 -15.28
N LYS A 565 -26.69 -3.02 -14.64
CA LYS A 565 -26.62 -4.30 -15.38
C LYS A 565 -27.97 -4.47 -16.06
N GLY A 566 -28.00 -4.33 -17.37
CA GLY A 566 -29.16 -4.73 -18.18
C GLY A 566 -29.65 -6.12 -17.77
N PRO A 567 -30.92 -6.48 -18.06
CA PRO A 567 -31.58 -7.67 -17.53
C PRO A 567 -30.73 -8.92 -17.73
N ALA A 568 -30.50 -9.60 -16.63
CA ALA A 568 -29.66 -10.80 -16.58
C ALA A 568 -30.22 -11.90 -17.50
N GLY A 569 -29.43 -12.30 -18.48
CA GLY A 569 -29.61 -13.60 -19.15
C GLY A 569 -29.35 -14.74 -18.15
N PRO A 570 -29.87 -15.96 -18.41
CA PRO A 570 -29.87 -17.06 -17.45
C PRO A 570 -28.47 -17.47 -16.99
N PRO A 571 -28.34 -17.98 -15.76
CA PRO A 571 -27.03 -18.20 -15.14
C PRO A 571 -26.31 -19.40 -15.78
N MET A 572 -25.14 -19.15 -16.33
CA MET A 572 -24.16 -20.18 -16.65
C MET A 572 -22.98 -20.05 -15.68
N GLY A 573 -22.69 -21.16 -14.99
CA GLY A 573 -21.88 -21.23 -13.79
C GLY A 573 -20.42 -20.78 -13.91
N GLY A 574 -19.99 -20.17 -12.86
CA GLY A 574 -18.70 -20.22 -12.19
C GLY A 574 -17.44 -19.90 -12.96
N MET A 575 -16.88 -18.70 -12.76
CA MET A 575 -15.51 -18.53 -12.28
C MET A 575 -15.25 -17.05 -11.96
N GLY A 576 -14.84 -16.80 -10.69
CA GLY A 576 -14.78 -15.50 -10.07
C GLY A 576 -13.64 -14.59 -10.51
N GLY A 577 -13.93 -13.33 -10.46
CA GLY A 577 -13.13 -12.28 -9.84
C GLY A 577 -11.88 -11.80 -10.52
N MET A 578 -11.97 -10.65 -11.22
CA MET A 578 -11.02 -9.55 -11.01
C MET A 578 -11.60 -8.27 -11.60
N GLY A 579 -11.95 -7.33 -10.73
CA GLY A 579 -12.45 -6.02 -11.11
C GLY A 579 -11.34 -5.09 -11.57
N GLY A 580 -11.63 -4.37 -12.67
CA GLY A 580 -10.94 -3.13 -12.99
C GLY A 580 -9.82 -3.22 -14.01
N MET A 581 -10.17 -3.48 -15.28
CA MET A 581 -9.43 -2.97 -16.43
C MET A 581 -10.30 -3.10 -17.70
N GLY A 582 -10.18 -2.13 -18.61
CA GLY A 582 -10.99 -2.02 -19.80
C GLY A 582 -11.12 -3.31 -20.61
N MET A 583 -12.24 -3.43 -21.32
CA MET A 583 -12.73 -4.60 -22.07
C MET A 583 -11.61 -5.51 -22.63
N ILE A 584 -11.29 -6.57 -21.91
CA ILE A 584 -10.50 -7.70 -22.44
C ILE A 584 -11.49 -8.62 -23.14
N ALA A 585 -11.28 -8.87 -24.44
CA ALA A 585 -12.09 -9.79 -25.19
C ALA A 585 -11.82 -11.24 -24.75
N THR A 586 -12.87 -12.06 -24.62
CA THR A 586 -12.74 -13.50 -24.36
C THR A 586 -12.25 -14.23 -25.61
N VAL A 587 -11.60 -15.37 -25.45
CA VAL A 587 -11.12 -16.19 -26.57
C VAL A 587 -12.13 -17.29 -26.87
N SER A 588 -12.60 -17.38 -28.12
CA SER A 588 -13.55 -18.44 -28.51
C SER A 588 -12.89 -19.82 -28.46
N GLN A 589 -13.66 -20.82 -28.09
CA GLN A 589 -13.17 -22.22 -28.05
C GLN A 589 -12.68 -22.71 -29.40
N GLU A 590 -13.26 -22.18 -30.48
CA GLU A 590 -12.87 -22.52 -31.86
C GLU A 590 -11.43 -22.08 -32.16
N CYS A 591 -10.98 -20.93 -31.62
CA CYS A 591 -9.59 -20.46 -31.75
C CYS A 591 -8.59 -21.46 -31.18
N ILE A 592 -8.90 -22.03 -30.01
CA ILE A 592 -8.05 -23.01 -29.34
C ILE A 592 -8.01 -24.32 -30.12
N THR A 593 -9.16 -24.76 -30.65
CA THR A 593 -9.28 -25.99 -31.46
C THR A 593 -8.48 -25.87 -32.76
N ALA A 594 -8.66 -24.78 -33.51
CA ALA A 594 -7.92 -24.56 -34.76
C ALA A 594 -6.40 -24.40 -34.51
N TYR A 595 -6.00 -23.77 -33.43
CA TYR A 595 -4.59 -23.70 -33.06
C TYR A 595 -3.98 -25.07 -32.75
N ASN A 596 -4.71 -25.95 -32.07
CA ASN A 596 -4.26 -27.30 -31.83
C ASN A 596 -4.17 -28.12 -33.15
N ASP A 597 -5.08 -27.90 -34.10
CA ASP A 597 -5.02 -28.47 -35.42
C ASP A 597 -3.79 -27.99 -36.20
N LEU A 598 -3.42 -26.72 -36.11
CA LEU A 598 -2.18 -26.20 -36.69
C LEU A 598 -0.94 -26.80 -36.02
N LYS A 599 -0.92 -26.88 -34.68
CA LYS A 599 0.25 -27.31 -33.92
C LYS A 599 0.49 -28.84 -34.02
N LEU A 600 -0.54 -29.61 -33.79
CA LEU A 600 -0.45 -31.08 -33.65
C LEU A 600 -0.67 -31.83 -34.95
N SER A 601 -1.71 -31.49 -35.70
CA SER A 601 -2.07 -32.21 -36.94
C SER A 601 -1.53 -31.56 -38.19
N LYS A 602 -0.89 -30.37 -38.10
CA LYS A 602 -0.36 -29.63 -39.24
C LYS A 602 -1.38 -29.35 -40.34
N LYS A 603 -2.66 -29.27 -39.97
CA LYS A 603 -3.79 -29.07 -40.87
C LYS A 603 -3.79 -27.68 -41.48
N TYR A 604 -3.31 -26.69 -40.75
CA TYR A 604 -3.21 -25.29 -41.17
C TYR A 604 -1.76 -24.83 -41.15
N LYS A 605 -1.40 -23.96 -42.07
CA LYS A 605 -0.10 -23.24 -42.10
C LYS A 605 -0.15 -21.95 -41.28
N TYR A 606 -1.29 -21.26 -41.34
CA TYR A 606 -1.54 -20.06 -40.54
C TYR A 606 -3.02 -19.94 -40.13
N ILE A 607 -3.25 -19.13 -39.10
CA ILE A 607 -4.56 -18.73 -38.61
C ILE A 607 -4.55 -17.24 -38.35
N ILE A 608 -5.53 -16.51 -38.89
CA ILE A 608 -5.77 -15.07 -38.61
C ILE A 608 -6.97 -14.96 -37.68
N PHE A 609 -6.80 -14.22 -36.58
CA PHE A 609 -7.84 -13.95 -35.61
C PHE A 609 -8.25 -12.48 -35.65
N LYS A 610 -9.53 -12.21 -35.45
CA LYS A 610 -10.08 -10.88 -35.28
C LYS A 610 -10.94 -10.77 -34.05
N LEU A 611 -11.21 -9.54 -33.62
CA LEU A 611 -12.27 -9.30 -32.63
C LEU A 611 -13.64 -9.40 -33.33
N SER A 612 -14.62 -9.95 -32.63
CA SER A 612 -16.04 -9.92 -33.03
C SER A 612 -16.51 -8.48 -33.26
N ASP A 613 -17.59 -8.30 -34.02
CA ASP A 613 -18.12 -6.97 -34.35
C ASP A 613 -18.55 -6.15 -33.13
N ASP A 614 -18.83 -6.79 -31.98
CA ASP A 614 -19.12 -6.16 -30.70
C ASP A 614 -17.89 -5.98 -29.79
N PHE A 615 -16.68 -6.39 -30.24
CA PHE A 615 -15.40 -6.33 -29.55
C PHE A 615 -15.32 -7.12 -28.23
N LYS A 616 -16.19 -8.13 -28.04
CA LYS A 616 -16.21 -8.92 -26.80
C LYS A 616 -15.47 -10.24 -26.89
N GLU A 617 -15.28 -10.77 -28.08
CA GLU A 617 -14.71 -12.08 -28.29
C GLU A 617 -13.67 -12.08 -29.42
N ILE A 618 -12.62 -12.89 -29.27
CA ILE A 618 -11.64 -13.16 -30.32
C ILE A 618 -12.12 -14.37 -31.07
N VAL A 619 -12.31 -14.25 -32.40
CA VAL A 619 -12.81 -15.28 -33.28
C VAL A 619 -11.84 -15.52 -34.45
N ILE A 620 -11.95 -16.65 -35.11
CA ILE A 620 -11.18 -16.96 -36.30
C ILE A 620 -11.73 -16.16 -37.48
N GLU A 621 -10.87 -15.40 -38.16
CA GLU A 621 -11.19 -14.81 -39.46
C GLU A 621 -10.88 -15.75 -40.60
N GLU A 622 -9.72 -16.41 -40.55
CA GLU A 622 -9.28 -17.36 -41.55
C GLU A 622 -8.31 -18.39 -40.96
N ALA A 623 -8.43 -19.66 -41.38
CA ALA A 623 -7.46 -20.71 -41.13
C ALA A 623 -7.13 -21.39 -42.46
N SER A 624 -5.86 -21.40 -42.88
CA SER A 624 -5.43 -21.84 -44.20
C SER A 624 -4.18 -22.70 -44.13
N ASP A 625 -4.07 -23.63 -45.09
CA ASP A 625 -2.90 -24.49 -45.36
C ASP A 625 -1.94 -23.87 -46.38
N ASP A 626 -2.27 -22.69 -46.93
CA ASP A 626 -1.47 -21.96 -47.90
C ASP A 626 -0.09 -21.61 -47.32
N LYS A 627 0.96 -22.01 -48.07
CA LYS A 627 2.36 -21.81 -47.64
C LYS A 627 2.95 -20.50 -48.17
N ASP A 628 2.23 -19.81 -49.07
CA ASP A 628 2.70 -18.57 -49.65
C ASP A 628 2.66 -17.43 -48.64
N TRP A 629 3.84 -16.96 -48.27
CA TRP A 629 3.98 -15.85 -47.31
C TRP A 629 3.42 -14.51 -47.80
N ASP A 630 3.57 -14.24 -49.13
CA ASP A 630 3.11 -12.98 -49.71
C ASP A 630 1.58 -12.90 -49.72
N ASN A 631 0.88 -14.01 -49.98
CA ASN A 631 -0.56 -14.13 -49.82
C ASN A 631 -1.03 -13.88 -48.39
N PHE A 632 -0.35 -14.45 -47.41
CA PHE A 632 -0.65 -14.21 -46.02
C PHE A 632 -0.43 -12.76 -45.62
N ARG A 633 0.71 -12.18 -45.99
CA ARG A 633 1.08 -10.78 -45.76
C ARG A 633 0.03 -9.83 -46.33
N GLU A 634 -0.40 -10.06 -47.57
CA GLU A 634 -1.40 -9.24 -48.27
C GLU A 634 -2.74 -9.23 -47.53
N LYS A 635 -3.15 -10.34 -46.97
CA LYS A 635 -4.39 -10.46 -46.17
C LYS A 635 -4.32 -9.63 -44.87
N LEU A 636 -3.19 -9.62 -44.18
CA LEU A 636 -2.99 -8.76 -43.01
C LEU A 636 -3.04 -7.28 -43.39
N ILE A 637 -2.33 -6.86 -44.44
CA ILE A 637 -2.26 -5.46 -44.91
C ILE A 637 -3.63 -4.95 -45.38
N LYS A 638 -4.42 -5.79 -46.07
CA LYS A 638 -5.75 -5.44 -46.59
C LYS A 638 -6.86 -5.58 -45.52
N SER A 639 -6.53 -6.03 -44.30
CA SER A 639 -7.54 -6.22 -43.23
C SER A 639 -8.24 -4.93 -42.88
N THR A 640 -9.55 -4.98 -42.70
CA THR A 640 -10.38 -3.83 -42.35
C THR A 640 -11.20 -4.12 -41.08
N THR A 641 -11.49 -3.08 -40.30
CA THR A 641 -12.37 -3.17 -39.13
C THR A 641 -13.38 -2.03 -39.16
N LYS A 642 -14.64 -2.34 -38.86
CA LYS A 642 -15.69 -1.35 -38.65
C LYS A 642 -15.62 -0.84 -37.21
N ASN A 643 -15.58 0.47 -37.02
CA ASN A 643 -15.74 1.02 -35.68
C ASN A 643 -17.23 1.00 -35.26
N LYS A 644 -17.52 1.30 -33.98
CA LYS A 644 -18.91 1.34 -33.45
C LYS A 644 -19.81 2.34 -34.18
N SER A 645 -19.27 3.30 -34.91
CA SER A 645 -20.03 4.25 -35.75
C SER A 645 -20.20 3.78 -37.19
N GLY A 646 -19.81 2.58 -37.53
CA GLY A 646 -19.98 1.99 -38.88
C GLY A 646 -18.94 2.39 -39.93
N VAL A 647 -17.96 3.23 -39.56
CA VAL A 647 -16.89 3.66 -40.46
C VAL A 647 -15.87 2.53 -40.59
N VAL A 648 -15.56 2.13 -41.84
CA VAL A 648 -14.57 1.11 -42.14
C VAL A 648 -13.19 1.78 -42.20
N GLY A 649 -12.24 1.28 -41.46
CA GLY A 649 -10.84 1.67 -41.47
C GLY A 649 -9.93 0.46 -41.53
N LYS A 650 -8.60 0.65 -41.56
CA LYS A 650 -7.64 -0.46 -41.45
C LYS A 650 -7.83 -1.20 -40.11
N GLY A 651 -7.71 -2.52 -40.16
CA GLY A 651 -8.01 -3.42 -39.06
C GLY A 651 -6.77 -4.00 -38.40
N CYS A 652 -6.75 -4.03 -37.04
CA CYS A 652 -5.79 -4.81 -36.30
C CYS A 652 -6.17 -6.31 -36.38
N ARG A 653 -5.16 -7.20 -36.33
CA ARG A 653 -5.33 -8.66 -36.33
C ARG A 653 -4.31 -9.32 -35.42
N TYR A 654 -4.63 -10.51 -34.95
CA TYR A 654 -3.62 -11.44 -34.48
C TYR A 654 -3.47 -12.55 -35.50
N ALA A 655 -2.28 -13.09 -35.62
CA ALA A 655 -2.06 -14.25 -36.47
C ALA A 655 -1.08 -15.22 -35.82
N VAL A 656 -1.23 -16.50 -36.15
CA VAL A 656 -0.28 -17.54 -35.84
C VAL A 656 0.15 -18.20 -37.14
N TYR A 657 1.46 -18.29 -37.35
CA TYR A 657 2.07 -18.88 -38.54
C TYR A 657 3.08 -19.96 -38.15
N ASP A 658 3.00 -21.14 -38.75
CA ASP A 658 4.02 -22.22 -38.62
C ASP A 658 5.16 -21.95 -39.60
N PHE A 659 6.15 -21.16 -39.13
CA PHE A 659 7.21 -20.61 -39.96
C PHE A 659 8.33 -21.64 -40.17
N GLU A 660 8.67 -21.93 -41.44
CA GLU A 660 9.76 -22.80 -41.84
C GLU A 660 10.99 -21.95 -42.23
N TYR A 661 12.16 -22.30 -41.70
CA TYR A 661 13.42 -21.64 -42.06
C TYR A 661 14.58 -22.65 -42.08
N SER A 662 15.56 -22.41 -42.99
CA SER A 662 16.78 -23.19 -43.09
C SER A 662 17.88 -22.57 -42.21
N LEU A 663 18.66 -23.44 -41.56
CA LEU A 663 19.83 -23.00 -40.80
C LEU A 663 20.96 -22.60 -41.74
N ALA A 664 21.67 -21.52 -41.44
CA ALA A 664 22.83 -21.03 -42.21
C ALA A 664 23.99 -22.08 -42.31
N THR A 665 24.00 -23.06 -41.42
CA THR A 665 24.96 -24.18 -41.39
C THR A 665 24.61 -25.35 -42.29
N GLY A 666 23.49 -25.33 -43.01
CA GLY A 666 23.10 -26.40 -43.92
C GLY A 666 22.45 -27.65 -43.28
N ASP A 667 22.25 -27.65 -41.97
CA ASP A 667 21.70 -28.78 -41.20
C ASP A 667 20.18 -28.80 -41.10
N GLY A 668 19.45 -28.82 -42.21
CA GLY A 668 18.03 -29.09 -42.26
C GLY A 668 17.08 -27.88 -42.09
N VAL A 669 15.78 -28.15 -42.28
CA VAL A 669 14.67 -27.19 -42.15
C VAL A 669 14.08 -27.31 -40.74
N ARG A 670 13.83 -26.16 -40.07
CA ARG A 670 13.17 -26.11 -38.75
C ARG A 670 11.89 -25.29 -38.82
N ASN A 671 10.92 -25.67 -37.99
CA ASN A 671 9.64 -25.00 -37.86
C ASN A 671 9.53 -24.30 -36.52
N LYS A 672 9.08 -23.05 -36.51
CA LYS A 672 8.69 -22.32 -35.31
C LYS A 672 7.30 -21.72 -35.44
N ILE A 673 6.44 -21.95 -34.45
CA ILE A 673 5.13 -21.33 -34.36
C ILE A 673 5.36 -19.86 -33.90
N THR A 674 5.05 -18.92 -34.78
CA THR A 674 5.24 -17.51 -34.55
C THR A 674 3.88 -16.83 -34.37
N PHE A 675 3.74 -16.08 -33.28
CA PHE A 675 2.56 -15.24 -33.01
C PHE A 675 2.85 -13.80 -33.51
N ILE A 676 1.96 -13.28 -34.34
CA ILE A 676 2.08 -11.94 -34.94
C ILE A 676 0.91 -11.08 -34.45
N ALA A 677 1.23 -9.96 -33.80
CA ALA A 677 0.27 -8.94 -33.44
C ALA A 677 0.34 -7.79 -34.45
N TRP A 678 -0.57 -7.80 -35.42
CA TRP A 678 -0.69 -6.78 -36.45
C TRP A 678 -1.52 -5.60 -35.97
N SER A 679 -0.92 -4.43 -35.85
CA SER A 679 -1.56 -3.20 -35.38
C SER A 679 -1.10 -2.00 -36.21
N PRO A 680 -1.63 -1.81 -37.45
CA PRO A 680 -1.15 -0.79 -38.38
C PRO A 680 -1.32 0.62 -37.82
N ASP A 681 -0.34 1.50 -38.13
CA ASP A 681 -0.26 2.84 -37.57
C ASP A 681 -1.45 3.72 -37.92
N ASP A 682 -2.07 3.50 -39.04
CA ASP A 682 -3.27 4.17 -39.54
C ASP A 682 -4.60 3.51 -39.07
N ALA A 683 -4.56 2.48 -38.24
CA ALA A 683 -5.76 1.93 -37.60
C ALA A 683 -6.30 2.87 -36.51
N GLY A 684 -7.61 2.86 -36.33
CA GLY A 684 -8.28 3.68 -35.32
C GLY A 684 -7.82 3.41 -33.88
N VAL A 685 -7.77 4.45 -33.04
CA VAL A 685 -7.26 4.37 -31.65
C VAL A 685 -8.03 3.33 -30.82
N GLN A 686 -9.35 3.28 -30.91
CA GLN A 686 -10.18 2.37 -30.12
C GLN A 686 -9.92 0.88 -30.46
N PRO A 687 -9.91 0.43 -31.73
CA PRO A 687 -9.47 -0.91 -32.08
C PRO A 687 -8.08 -1.24 -31.57
N LYS A 688 -7.09 -0.34 -31.77
CA LYS A 688 -5.73 -0.55 -31.28
C LYS A 688 -5.69 -0.83 -29.75
N MET A 689 -6.41 -0.04 -28.94
CA MET A 689 -6.46 -0.24 -27.49
C MET A 689 -7.05 -1.59 -27.09
N ILE A 690 -8.15 -2.02 -27.74
CA ILE A 690 -8.80 -3.29 -27.40
C ILE A 690 -7.94 -4.48 -27.85
N TYR A 691 -7.31 -4.40 -29.02
CA TYR A 691 -6.36 -5.41 -29.48
C TYR A 691 -5.15 -5.50 -28.54
N ALA A 692 -4.58 -4.35 -28.12
CA ALA A 692 -3.46 -4.36 -27.19
C ALA A 692 -3.81 -5.00 -25.84
N SER A 693 -4.99 -4.67 -25.26
CA SER A 693 -5.43 -5.23 -23.97
C SER A 693 -5.82 -6.71 -24.03
N SER A 694 -6.26 -7.21 -25.19
CA SER A 694 -6.72 -8.59 -25.38
C SER A 694 -5.62 -9.54 -25.86
N LYS A 695 -4.46 -9.03 -26.31
CA LYS A 695 -3.32 -9.80 -26.84
C LYS A 695 -2.87 -10.91 -25.87
N GLU A 696 -2.67 -10.55 -24.61
CA GLU A 696 -2.20 -11.48 -23.59
C GLU A 696 -3.22 -12.60 -23.26
N ALA A 697 -4.51 -12.31 -23.37
CA ALA A 697 -5.57 -13.31 -23.15
C ALA A 697 -5.52 -14.39 -24.24
N LEU A 698 -5.37 -13.99 -25.52
CA LEU A 698 -5.21 -14.93 -26.62
C LEU A 698 -3.92 -15.74 -26.50
N LYS A 699 -2.80 -15.10 -26.25
CA LYS A 699 -1.49 -15.74 -26.13
C LYS A 699 -1.45 -16.79 -25.02
N ARG A 700 -2.05 -16.53 -23.86
CA ARG A 700 -2.14 -17.50 -22.76
C ARG A 700 -2.98 -18.73 -23.12
N SER A 701 -3.97 -18.57 -23.98
CA SER A 701 -4.83 -19.67 -24.45
C SER A 701 -4.14 -20.53 -25.52
N LEU A 702 -3.09 -20.02 -26.19
CA LEU A 702 -2.36 -20.68 -27.27
C LEU A 702 -0.99 -21.16 -26.76
N THR A 703 -0.94 -22.34 -26.14
CA THR A 703 0.29 -22.87 -25.53
C THR A 703 1.32 -23.36 -26.56
N GLY A 704 2.59 -22.94 -26.41
CA GLY A 704 3.71 -23.42 -27.24
C GLY A 704 4.06 -22.52 -28.44
N ILE A 705 3.73 -21.25 -28.38
CA ILE A 705 4.25 -20.21 -29.26
C ILE A 705 5.74 -20.06 -29.00
N ALA A 706 6.56 -20.16 -30.04
CA ALA A 706 8.00 -20.11 -29.95
C ALA A 706 8.57 -18.68 -30.09
N THR A 707 7.88 -17.80 -30.85
CA THR A 707 8.33 -16.44 -31.13
C THR A 707 7.11 -15.51 -31.18
N GLU A 708 7.25 -14.29 -30.67
CA GLU A 708 6.26 -13.22 -30.76
C GLU A 708 6.80 -12.06 -31.57
N LEU A 709 5.97 -11.52 -32.47
CA LEU A 709 6.28 -10.36 -33.30
C LEU A 709 5.17 -9.32 -33.14
N GLN A 710 5.57 -8.08 -32.84
CA GLN A 710 4.70 -6.92 -32.94
C GLN A 710 4.98 -6.25 -34.29
N ALA A 711 3.95 -6.06 -35.12
CA ALA A 711 4.06 -5.47 -36.45
C ALA A 711 3.11 -4.28 -36.59
N ASN A 712 3.64 -3.11 -36.97
CA ASN A 712 2.91 -1.86 -37.09
C ASN A 712 2.86 -1.35 -38.55
N ASP A 713 3.79 -1.80 -39.39
CA ASP A 713 3.82 -1.49 -40.82
C ASP A 713 4.11 -2.70 -41.68
N ALA A 714 4.07 -2.51 -43.02
CA ALA A 714 4.26 -3.59 -43.98
C ALA A 714 5.71 -4.14 -44.01
N ASP A 715 6.69 -3.34 -43.55
CA ASP A 715 8.10 -3.72 -43.54
C ASP A 715 8.41 -4.64 -42.34
N ASP A 716 7.65 -4.50 -41.24
CA ASP A 716 7.75 -5.38 -40.06
C ASP A 716 7.37 -6.83 -40.40
N ILE A 717 6.52 -7.05 -41.39
CA ILE A 717 6.06 -8.37 -41.85
C ILE A 717 6.69 -8.80 -43.19
N GLU A 718 7.85 -8.23 -43.57
CA GLU A 718 8.63 -8.78 -44.66
C GLU A 718 9.28 -10.12 -44.30
N HIS A 719 9.28 -11.03 -45.27
CA HIS A 719 9.80 -12.41 -45.02
C HIS A 719 11.20 -12.40 -44.42
N ASP A 720 12.12 -11.59 -44.96
CA ASP A 720 13.52 -11.51 -44.48
C ASP A 720 13.63 -10.94 -43.04
N THR A 721 12.75 -9.98 -42.69
CA THR A 721 12.69 -9.40 -41.36
C THR A 721 12.24 -10.45 -40.34
N ILE A 722 11.27 -11.27 -40.71
CA ILE A 722 10.78 -12.36 -39.84
C ILE A 722 11.80 -13.46 -39.70
N VAL A 723 12.45 -13.89 -40.78
CA VAL A 723 13.54 -14.88 -40.75
C VAL A 723 14.64 -14.44 -39.78
N LYS A 724 15.07 -13.19 -39.84
CA LYS A 724 16.05 -12.63 -38.90
C LYS A 724 15.58 -12.69 -37.45
N THR A 725 14.28 -12.43 -37.20
CA THR A 725 13.73 -12.43 -35.84
C THR A 725 13.55 -13.85 -35.30
N VAL A 726 13.07 -14.77 -36.13
CA VAL A 726 12.82 -16.16 -35.76
C VAL A 726 14.14 -16.95 -35.59
N SER A 727 15.19 -16.59 -36.36
CA SER A 727 16.53 -17.22 -36.30
C SER A 727 17.42 -16.74 -35.14
N LYS A 728 17.23 -15.52 -34.62
CA LYS A 728 18.04 -14.91 -33.57
C LYS A 728 18.09 -15.67 -32.21
N GLY A 729 17.32 -16.70 -31.99
CA GLY A 729 17.32 -17.49 -30.76
C GLY A 729 18.29 -18.69 -30.74
N LEU A 730 19.26 -18.79 -31.65
CA LEU A 730 20.13 -19.95 -31.83
C LEU A 730 21.63 -19.58 -32.07
N ALA A 731 22.04 -18.37 -31.68
CA ALA A 731 23.46 -18.03 -31.58
C ALA A 731 23.86 -18.10 -30.10
N GLY A 732 24.22 -19.28 -29.59
CA GLY A 732 24.77 -19.55 -28.29
C GLY A 732 25.20 -20.98 -28.22
#